data_4c0957a2ace27b05d9b57464f7aad071
#
_entry.id   4c0957a2ace27b05d9b57464f7aad071
#
_cell.length_a   1.000
_cell.length_b   1.000
_cell.length_c   1.000
_cell.angle_alpha   90.00
_cell.angle_beta   90.00
_cell.angle_gamma   90.00
#
_symmetry.space_group_name_H-M   'P 1'
#
loop_
_entity.id
_entity.type
_entity.pdbx_description
1 polymer ?
#
loop_
_entity_poly.entity_id
_entity_poly.type
_entity_poly.pdbx_seq_one_letter_code
_entity_poly.pdbx_strand_id
1 'polypeptide(L)'
;MARRTRTRTRTRTRRLLTATGLTAALATGAALIPGPTSAAQAADLPSVTVRPDPSYQQEEFEGWGTSLVWFANATGDYPPQIREKLARLLFGDDGLALNIARYNIGGGNAPDVKDYLRAGGAVEGWWKAPAGTTREDTDWWDAEDPADWNEDADATQRWWVDRIKKDITHWETFSNSPPWFMTVSGYVSGGFDATADQLKAESVDDFAAYLAGATKRLEKAHGIKVDTVDPFNEPNTNYWSTRLGADGEPVGGRQEGARIGPGLQEKVLHALAPALKKARTKAEISAMDETNPSIFAQNWNSYSPEARDLVGQMNVHTYGTGQRTTVRDIAKAEDKRLWMSEVEGDWGDGQSFTDMRPGLGLAQRIVDDLRELEPRAWVFWQPVEDHDNMKPGGESAKGGNWGEIQLPFSCTSKDTLETCPIRTNTKFDTARNFTHFIKPGDRLIKVDDTSSAAAVTKNGKGASLVHVNSTTEARDVTLDLSKFRTVSRNATVTPVVTSADGKLERHRPIKVTDRAATFTVPAQSVTSFVVKGVSGVAKDAPLLRKGHTYTLTGVQSGKAVTVADDGTHLVIGTGDGSASQRWRLSAVRPDDGVRERYEFTSPVDGERLAVRDDVPVTEPHTGERDPAAEWIMSTTGDGTWTLVNAATGRLLEVGGQATHEGAAVTTWQPNSGSNQRWTVTDVTD
;
A
#
# COMPACT_ATOMS: atom_id res chain seq x y z
N MET A 1 26.84 52.30 1.91
CA MET A 1 27.91 52.57 2.89
C MET A 1 28.29 51.28 3.58
N ALA A 2 29.60 51.01 3.61
CA ALA A 2 30.39 50.02 4.34
C ALA A 2 30.04 48.54 4.07
N ARG A 3 30.76 47.80 3.31
CA ARG A 3 32.18 47.33 3.15
C ARG A 3 32.68 46.44 4.29
N ARG A 4 33.12 45.22 3.83
CA ARG A 4 34.24 44.35 4.28
C ARG A 4 33.81 43.20 5.20
N THR A 5 34.36 41.95 5.13
CA THR A 5 35.63 41.47 4.56
C THR A 5 35.58 39.93 4.41
N ARG A 6 36.18 39.40 3.33
CA ARG A 6 36.54 37.98 3.13
C ARG A 6 37.74 37.61 3.98
N THR A 7 37.75 36.39 4.52
CA THR A 7 39.01 35.73 4.88
C THR A 7 39.02 34.30 4.33
N ARG A 8 39.93 34.06 3.41
CA ARG A 8 40.34 32.74 2.91
C ARG A 8 41.45 32.22 3.81
N THR A 9 41.37 30.97 4.24
CA THR A 9 42.55 30.26 4.74
C THR A 9 42.80 29.02 3.87
N ARG A 10 43.94 29.06 3.18
CA ARG A 10 44.55 27.94 2.48
C ARG A 10 45.37 27.13 3.48
N THR A 11 45.23 25.79 3.45
CA THR A 11 46.25 24.91 4.07
C THR A 11 46.83 23.99 3.01
N ARG A 12 48.15 23.94 3.02
CA ARG A 12 49.01 23.28 2.03
C ARG A 12 49.16 21.79 2.30
N THR A 13 49.12 21.01 1.24
CA THR A 13 49.58 19.64 1.12
C THR A 13 51.11 19.58 1.28
N ARG A 14 51.60 18.63 2.09
CA ARG A 14 52.99 18.13 2.03
C ARG A 14 52.99 16.66 1.63
N ARG A 15 53.59 16.40 0.48
CA ARG A 15 54.07 15.09 0.03
C ARG A 15 55.43 14.81 0.72
N LEU A 16 55.61 13.60 1.21
CA LEU A 16 56.95 13.03 1.45
C LEU A 16 57.10 11.75 0.60
N LEU A 17 58.06 11.81 -0.27
CA LEU A 17 58.69 10.65 -0.93
C LEU A 17 59.78 10.14 -0.01
N THR A 18 59.93 8.83 0.12
CA THR A 18 61.19 8.20 0.48
C THR A 18 61.40 6.92 -0.31
N ALA A 19 62.62 6.77 -0.75
CA ALA A 19 63.11 5.83 -1.77
C ALA A 19 63.61 4.49 -1.19
N THR A 20 63.48 3.48 -2.01
CA THR A 20 64.33 2.28 -2.26
C THR A 20 65.53 2.00 -1.38
N GLY A 21 65.59 0.75 -0.89
CA GLY A 21 66.78 0.02 -0.48
C GLY A 21 66.63 -1.46 -0.76
N LEU A 22 67.29 -1.93 -1.81
CA LEU A 22 67.53 -3.35 -2.10
C LEU A 22 68.65 -3.88 -1.20
N THR A 23 68.43 -5.00 -0.53
CA THR A 23 69.52 -5.84 -0.05
C THR A 23 69.15 -7.32 -0.27
N ALA A 24 69.99 -7.97 -1.05
CA ALA A 24 69.99 -9.41 -1.28
C ALA A 24 70.66 -10.15 -0.11
N ALA A 25 70.08 -11.24 0.35
CA ALA A 25 70.78 -12.21 1.18
C ALA A 25 70.37 -13.63 0.84
N LEU A 26 71.34 -14.48 0.84
CA LEU A 26 71.44 -15.85 0.35
C LEU A 26 70.49 -16.85 1.06
N ALA A 27 70.10 -17.84 0.29
CA ALA A 27 69.32 -19.00 0.70
C ALA A 27 70.14 -19.95 1.56
N THR A 28 69.56 -20.42 2.67
CA THR A 28 69.83 -21.72 3.27
C THR A 28 68.53 -22.49 3.41
N GLY A 29 68.48 -23.65 2.76
CA GLY A 29 67.30 -24.51 2.78
C GLY A 29 67.09 -25.16 4.15
N ALA A 30 65.89 -25.01 4.68
CA ALA A 30 65.33 -25.86 5.70
C ALA A 30 64.04 -26.47 5.17
N ALA A 31 63.99 -27.79 5.15
CA ALA A 31 62.79 -28.54 4.82
C ALA A 31 61.69 -28.25 5.81
N LEU A 32 60.63 -27.58 5.38
CA LEU A 32 59.40 -27.37 6.14
C LEU A 32 58.53 -28.61 6.05
N ILE A 33 58.34 -29.29 7.15
CA ILE A 33 57.26 -30.27 7.37
C ILE A 33 55.96 -29.51 7.21
N PRO A 34 54.95 -29.92 6.40
CA PRO A 34 53.68 -29.29 6.37
C PRO A 34 52.95 -29.51 7.71
N GLY A 35 52.82 -28.45 8.47
CA GLY A 35 51.91 -28.41 9.63
C GLY A 35 50.47 -28.60 9.17
N PRO A 36 49.57 -29.08 10.05
CA PRO A 36 48.18 -29.26 9.67
C PRO A 36 47.58 -27.92 9.24
N THR A 37 47.10 -27.89 8.00
CA THR A 37 46.26 -26.78 7.52
C THR A 37 45.08 -26.69 8.46
N SER A 38 45.04 -25.65 9.27
CA SER A 38 43.86 -25.29 10.03
C SER A 38 42.74 -25.05 8.98
N ALA A 39 41.78 -25.96 8.95
CA ALA A 39 40.56 -25.71 8.18
C ALA A 39 39.99 -24.38 8.67
N ALA A 40 39.93 -23.39 7.81
CA ALA A 40 39.23 -22.17 8.12
C ALA A 40 37.80 -22.56 8.54
N GLN A 41 37.49 -22.32 9.79
CA GLN A 41 36.15 -22.55 10.32
C GLN A 41 35.25 -21.61 9.50
N ALA A 42 34.34 -22.18 8.73
CA ALA A 42 33.36 -21.38 8.00
C ALA A 42 32.64 -20.50 9.04
N ALA A 43 32.68 -19.19 8.83
CA ALA A 43 31.94 -18.28 9.72
C ALA A 43 30.46 -18.67 9.64
N ASP A 44 29.81 -18.80 10.79
CA ASP A 44 28.39 -19.08 10.85
C ASP A 44 27.64 -17.95 10.11
N LEU A 45 26.73 -18.32 9.21
CA LEU A 45 25.91 -17.35 8.49
C LEU A 45 25.00 -16.59 9.47
N PRO A 46 24.71 -15.31 9.20
CA PRO A 46 23.65 -14.60 9.92
C PRO A 46 22.35 -15.41 9.87
N SER A 47 21.66 -15.50 10.99
CA SER A 47 20.43 -16.29 11.06
C SER A 47 19.26 -15.45 11.58
N VAL A 48 18.05 -15.75 11.08
CA VAL A 48 16.78 -15.18 11.54
C VAL A 48 15.76 -16.28 11.72
N THR A 49 14.99 -16.22 12.80
CA THR A 49 13.81 -17.09 12.99
C THR A 49 12.57 -16.27 12.74
N VAL A 50 11.72 -16.74 11.83
CA VAL A 50 10.47 -16.09 11.43
C VAL A 50 9.30 -16.94 11.89
N ARG A 51 8.36 -16.34 12.63
CA ARG A 51 7.20 -17.02 13.24
C ARG A 51 5.90 -16.51 12.67
N PRO A 52 5.35 -17.17 11.63
CA PRO A 52 4.02 -16.82 11.14
C PRO A 52 2.96 -17.16 12.20
N ASP A 53 2.09 -16.19 12.49
CA ASP A 53 1.09 -16.29 13.54
C ASP A 53 -0.34 -16.36 12.99
N PRO A 54 -0.93 -17.57 12.87
CA PRO A 54 -2.28 -17.74 12.38
C PRO A 54 -3.37 -17.30 13.37
N SER A 55 -3.01 -16.85 14.58
CA SER A 55 -4.00 -16.34 15.56
C SER A 55 -4.48 -14.93 15.24
N TYR A 56 -3.70 -14.17 14.47
CA TYR A 56 -4.08 -12.85 13.98
C TYR A 56 -4.25 -12.92 12.47
N GLN A 57 -5.48 -13.09 12.02
CA GLN A 57 -5.84 -13.14 10.61
C GLN A 57 -6.58 -11.87 10.21
N GLN A 58 -6.19 -11.33 9.07
CA GLN A 58 -6.92 -10.26 8.41
C GLN A 58 -8.12 -10.83 7.63
N GLU A 59 -8.92 -9.96 7.06
CA GLU A 59 -9.98 -10.34 6.14
C GLU A 59 -9.40 -11.01 4.88
N GLU A 60 -10.28 -11.56 4.04
CA GLU A 60 -9.84 -12.19 2.80
C GLU A 60 -9.13 -11.17 1.89
N PHE A 61 -7.95 -11.54 1.43
CA PHE A 61 -7.19 -10.76 0.47
C PHE A 61 -7.87 -10.84 -0.90
N GLU A 62 -8.24 -9.71 -1.46
CA GLU A 62 -8.97 -9.63 -2.73
C GLU A 62 -8.04 -9.78 -3.93
N GLY A 63 -6.77 -9.39 -3.79
CA GLY A 63 -5.77 -9.68 -4.80
C GLY A 63 -4.82 -8.55 -5.14
N TRP A 64 -4.24 -8.70 -6.33
CA TRP A 64 -3.22 -7.84 -6.89
C TRP A 64 -3.77 -7.14 -8.12
N GLY A 65 -3.52 -5.84 -8.25
CA GLY A 65 -4.12 -5.06 -9.31
C GLY A 65 -3.19 -4.10 -10.03
N THR A 66 -3.76 -3.44 -11.02
CA THR A 66 -3.13 -2.31 -11.74
C THR A 66 -4.17 -1.30 -12.18
N SER A 67 -3.78 -0.02 -12.21
CA SER A 67 -4.48 0.97 -13.00
C SER A 67 -4.14 0.75 -14.48
N LEU A 68 -5.10 0.95 -15.37
CA LEU A 68 -4.90 0.78 -16.81
C LEU A 68 -4.20 1.99 -17.44
N VAL A 69 -4.65 3.18 -17.15
CA VAL A 69 -4.07 4.49 -17.48
C VAL A 69 -3.13 4.55 -18.70
N TRP A 70 -1.96 5.13 -18.56
CA TRP A 70 -1.05 5.48 -19.66
C TRP A 70 -0.70 4.31 -20.56
N PHE A 71 -0.33 3.15 -19.98
CA PHE A 71 0.07 2.04 -20.82
C PHE A 71 -1.08 1.48 -21.64
N ALA A 72 -2.27 1.41 -21.06
CA ALA A 72 -3.44 0.89 -21.76
C ALA A 72 -3.90 1.84 -22.88
N ASN A 73 -3.85 3.16 -22.59
CA ASN A 73 -4.10 4.17 -23.60
C ASN A 73 -3.06 4.13 -24.72
N ALA A 74 -1.77 4.05 -24.40
CA ALA A 74 -0.69 4.02 -25.38
C ALA A 74 -0.66 2.73 -26.22
N THR A 75 -1.04 1.58 -25.66
CA THR A 75 -0.76 0.27 -26.28
C THR A 75 -1.99 -0.46 -26.82
N GLY A 76 -3.19 0.07 -26.60
CA GLY A 76 -4.44 -0.63 -26.97
C GLY A 76 -4.66 -0.79 -28.47
N ASP A 77 -3.98 -0.01 -29.32
CA ASP A 77 -3.99 -0.11 -30.77
C ASP A 77 -2.71 -0.75 -31.38
N TYR A 78 -1.77 -1.18 -30.53
CA TYR A 78 -0.55 -1.84 -30.98
C TYR A 78 -0.83 -3.16 -31.71
N PRO A 79 0.13 -3.66 -32.52
CA PRO A 79 -0.01 -4.95 -33.19
C PRO A 79 -0.41 -6.08 -32.21
N PRO A 80 -1.31 -6.99 -32.60
CA PRO A 80 -1.83 -8.03 -31.73
C PRO A 80 -0.74 -8.82 -30.97
N GLN A 81 0.39 -9.12 -31.62
CA GLN A 81 1.49 -9.88 -30.97
C GLN A 81 2.14 -9.12 -29.80
N ILE A 82 2.14 -7.79 -29.82
CA ILE A 82 2.73 -6.95 -28.78
C ILE A 82 1.76 -6.87 -27.60
N ARG A 83 0.52 -6.43 -27.83
CA ARG A 83 -0.47 -6.26 -26.76
C ARG A 83 -0.89 -7.60 -26.13
N GLU A 84 -0.96 -8.70 -26.90
CA GLU A 84 -1.21 -10.03 -26.33
C GLU A 84 -0.05 -10.54 -25.45
N LYS A 85 1.19 -10.20 -25.82
CA LYS A 85 2.34 -10.51 -24.97
C LYS A 85 2.30 -9.70 -23.67
N LEU A 86 1.96 -8.41 -23.74
CA LEU A 86 1.75 -7.58 -22.55
C LEU A 86 0.64 -8.14 -21.66
N ALA A 87 -0.51 -8.48 -22.25
CA ALA A 87 -1.63 -9.05 -21.51
C ALA A 87 -1.25 -10.34 -20.76
N ARG A 88 -0.46 -11.21 -21.39
CA ARG A 88 0.06 -12.41 -20.73
C ARG A 88 1.03 -12.09 -19.60
N LEU A 89 1.89 -11.09 -19.77
CA LEU A 89 2.84 -10.69 -18.72
C LEU A 89 2.13 -10.08 -17.50
N LEU A 90 1.03 -9.36 -17.71
CA LEU A 90 0.27 -8.71 -16.64
C LEU A 90 -0.72 -9.67 -15.96
N PHE A 91 -1.54 -10.33 -16.73
CA PHE A 91 -2.72 -11.05 -16.23
C PHE A 91 -2.62 -12.59 -16.37
N GLY A 92 -1.63 -13.08 -17.10
CA GLY A 92 -1.42 -14.53 -17.26
C GLY A 92 -0.77 -15.18 -16.05
N ASP A 93 -1.04 -16.50 -15.88
CA ASP A 93 -0.53 -17.29 -14.75
C ASP A 93 1.00 -17.31 -14.64
N ASP A 94 1.72 -17.17 -15.75
CA ASP A 94 3.19 -17.09 -15.78
C ASP A 94 3.70 -15.65 -15.65
N GLY A 95 2.83 -14.67 -15.71
CA GLY A 95 3.10 -13.25 -15.57
C GLY A 95 2.95 -12.75 -14.12
N LEU A 96 2.44 -11.54 -13.96
CA LEU A 96 2.11 -10.98 -12.64
C LEU A 96 0.81 -11.56 -12.07
N ALA A 97 0.00 -12.27 -12.87
CA ALA A 97 -1.28 -12.88 -12.48
C ALA A 97 -2.23 -11.90 -11.76
N LEU A 98 -2.32 -10.66 -12.26
CA LEU A 98 -3.17 -9.61 -11.68
C LEU A 98 -4.66 -9.96 -11.89
N ASN A 99 -5.49 -9.68 -10.89
CA ASN A 99 -6.92 -9.97 -10.90
C ASN A 99 -7.79 -8.75 -10.57
N ILE A 100 -7.20 -7.57 -10.42
CA ILE A 100 -7.89 -6.30 -10.16
C ILE A 100 -7.46 -5.31 -11.23
N ALA A 101 -8.41 -4.55 -11.79
CA ALA A 101 -8.13 -3.50 -12.76
C ALA A 101 -8.89 -2.21 -12.43
N ARG A 102 -8.20 -1.08 -12.51
CA ARG A 102 -8.74 0.26 -12.34
C ARG A 102 -8.78 0.95 -13.71
N TYR A 103 -9.98 1.27 -14.17
CA TYR A 103 -10.21 1.97 -15.44
C TYR A 103 -10.25 3.48 -15.23
N ASN A 104 -9.40 4.24 -15.90
CA ASN A 104 -9.40 5.68 -15.82
C ASN A 104 -10.48 6.28 -16.73
N ILE A 105 -11.46 6.98 -16.15
CA ILE A 105 -12.41 7.81 -16.89
C ILE A 105 -11.71 9.12 -17.24
N GLY A 106 -11.34 9.30 -18.50
CA GLY A 106 -10.59 10.47 -18.96
C GLY A 106 -11.37 11.79 -18.83
N GLY A 107 -10.66 12.85 -18.51
CA GLY A 107 -11.15 14.22 -18.59
C GLY A 107 -11.18 14.72 -20.04
N GLY A 108 -10.19 14.34 -20.82
CA GLY A 108 -10.02 14.72 -22.23
C GLY A 108 -9.61 16.17 -22.43
N ASN A 109 -8.75 16.45 -23.39
CA ASN A 109 -8.37 17.81 -23.78
C ASN A 109 -9.49 18.50 -24.61
N ALA A 110 -9.60 19.82 -24.50
CA ALA A 110 -10.48 20.59 -25.40
C ALA A 110 -10.08 20.37 -26.86
N PRO A 111 -11.04 20.41 -27.82
CA PRO A 111 -10.77 20.09 -29.21
C PRO A 111 -9.76 21.00 -29.92
N ASP A 112 -9.59 22.23 -29.45
CA ASP A 112 -8.63 23.20 -29.96
C ASP A 112 -7.27 23.16 -29.24
N VAL A 113 -7.11 22.35 -28.18
CA VAL A 113 -5.87 22.19 -27.43
C VAL A 113 -5.06 21.04 -27.99
N LYS A 114 -3.81 21.33 -28.40
CA LYS A 114 -2.86 20.28 -28.79
C LYS A 114 -2.54 19.38 -27.61
N ASP A 115 -2.31 18.10 -27.90
CA ASP A 115 -1.81 17.18 -26.89
C ASP A 115 -0.43 17.66 -26.39
N TYR A 116 -0.32 17.86 -25.07
CA TYR A 116 0.85 18.36 -24.38
C TYR A 116 1.26 17.46 -23.22
N LEU A 117 0.52 16.40 -23.00
CA LEU A 117 0.79 15.41 -21.97
C LEU A 117 1.81 14.37 -22.48
N ARG A 118 2.46 13.66 -21.57
CA ARG A 118 3.34 12.55 -21.96
C ARG A 118 2.53 11.47 -22.72
N ALA A 119 3.24 10.63 -23.48
CA ALA A 119 2.61 9.55 -24.21
C ALA A 119 1.74 8.68 -23.29
N GLY A 120 0.48 8.48 -23.67
CA GLY A 120 -0.53 7.78 -22.90
C GLY A 120 -1.19 8.61 -21.78
N GLY A 121 -0.66 9.77 -21.42
CA GLY A 121 -1.14 10.58 -20.29
C GLY A 121 -2.43 11.38 -20.58
N ALA A 122 -2.79 11.60 -21.85
CA ALA A 122 -4.07 12.18 -22.26
C ALA A 122 -5.07 11.05 -22.51
N VAL A 123 -6.12 10.98 -21.71
CA VAL A 123 -7.18 9.97 -21.85
C VAL A 123 -8.43 10.60 -22.44
N GLU A 124 -9.00 10.00 -23.49
CA GLU A 124 -10.17 10.52 -24.15
C GLU A 124 -11.38 10.51 -23.20
N GLY A 125 -12.09 11.68 -23.14
CA GLY A 125 -13.31 11.79 -22.36
C GLY A 125 -14.51 11.14 -23.05
N TRP A 126 -15.47 10.66 -22.27
CA TRP A 126 -16.74 10.07 -22.76
C TRP A 126 -17.76 11.13 -23.27
N TRP A 127 -17.33 12.36 -23.39
CA TRP A 127 -18.13 13.48 -23.88
C TRP A 127 -17.92 13.68 -25.39
N LYS A 128 -18.91 14.30 -26.06
CA LYS A 128 -18.88 14.62 -27.47
C LYS A 128 -19.21 16.09 -27.69
N ALA A 129 -18.18 16.89 -27.86
CA ALA A 129 -18.35 18.32 -28.08
C ALA A 129 -18.98 18.63 -29.44
N PRO A 130 -19.86 19.66 -29.54
CA PRO A 130 -20.36 20.19 -30.80
C PRO A 130 -19.23 20.61 -31.74
N ALA A 131 -19.48 20.59 -33.04
CA ALA A 131 -18.47 21.01 -34.03
C ALA A 131 -18.09 22.49 -33.85
N GLY A 132 -16.78 22.77 -33.74
CA GLY A 132 -16.25 24.12 -33.56
C GLY A 132 -16.12 24.54 -32.09
N THR A 133 -16.41 23.68 -31.14
CA THR A 133 -16.17 23.93 -29.71
C THR A 133 -14.70 24.21 -29.46
N THR A 134 -14.44 25.23 -28.69
CA THR A 134 -13.11 25.65 -28.22
C THR A 134 -13.04 25.55 -26.68
N ARG A 135 -11.86 25.70 -26.13
CA ARG A 135 -11.63 25.70 -24.70
C ARG A 135 -12.46 26.75 -23.93
N GLU A 136 -12.88 27.81 -24.59
CA GLU A 136 -13.71 28.87 -24.01
C GLU A 136 -15.20 28.50 -23.92
N ASP A 137 -15.64 27.45 -24.64
CA ASP A 137 -17.04 27.04 -24.71
C ASP A 137 -17.30 25.95 -23.66
N THR A 138 -17.84 26.27 -22.47
CA THR A 138 -17.96 25.36 -21.35
C THR A 138 -19.38 24.91 -20.97
N ASP A 139 -20.42 25.53 -21.52
CA ASP A 139 -21.83 25.33 -21.11
C ASP A 139 -22.64 24.54 -22.16
N TRP A 140 -22.05 23.55 -22.78
CA TRP A 140 -22.69 22.78 -23.86
C TRP A 140 -23.07 21.35 -23.45
N TRP A 141 -22.52 20.79 -22.38
CA TRP A 141 -22.70 19.39 -22.02
C TRP A 141 -23.89 19.18 -21.08
N ASP A 142 -24.74 18.21 -21.42
CA ASP A 142 -25.87 17.76 -20.60
C ASP A 142 -25.82 16.22 -20.45
N ALA A 143 -25.74 15.72 -19.23
CA ALA A 143 -25.73 14.29 -18.93
C ALA A 143 -26.97 13.54 -19.43
N GLU A 144 -28.10 14.23 -19.58
CA GLU A 144 -29.39 13.67 -20.05
C GLU A 144 -29.50 13.65 -21.58
N ASP A 145 -28.67 14.42 -22.30
CA ASP A 145 -28.67 14.39 -23.79
C ASP A 145 -27.74 13.27 -24.29
N PRO A 146 -28.27 12.22 -24.93
CA PRO A 146 -27.42 11.16 -25.48
C PRO A 146 -26.47 11.66 -26.59
N ALA A 147 -26.73 12.82 -27.21
CA ALA A 147 -25.88 13.38 -28.26
C ALA A 147 -24.56 13.92 -27.70
N ASP A 148 -24.53 14.28 -26.42
CA ASP A 148 -23.34 14.82 -25.73
C ASP A 148 -22.39 13.71 -25.22
N TRP A 149 -22.77 12.45 -25.43
CA TRP A 149 -21.95 11.31 -25.08
C TRP A 149 -21.24 10.70 -26.27
N ASN A 150 -19.95 10.39 -26.14
CA ASN A 150 -19.15 9.66 -27.12
C ASN A 150 -19.10 8.18 -26.76
N GLU A 151 -19.96 7.36 -27.35
CA GLU A 151 -20.00 5.91 -27.10
C GLU A 151 -18.77 5.17 -27.69
N ASP A 152 -18.00 5.82 -28.58
CA ASP A 152 -16.78 5.28 -29.18
C ASP A 152 -15.49 5.76 -28.50
N ALA A 153 -15.60 6.59 -27.44
CA ALA A 153 -14.45 7.13 -26.72
C ALA A 153 -13.53 6.06 -26.17
N ASP A 154 -12.26 6.41 -26.01
CA ASP A 154 -11.24 5.64 -25.33
C ASP A 154 -11.12 4.18 -25.82
N ALA A 155 -11.11 4.00 -27.13
CA ALA A 155 -11.09 2.68 -27.77
C ALA A 155 -9.85 1.85 -27.35
N THR A 156 -8.74 2.50 -27.07
CA THR A 156 -7.47 1.85 -26.70
C THR A 156 -7.53 1.21 -25.31
N GLN A 157 -7.93 1.94 -24.28
CA GLN A 157 -8.08 1.39 -22.93
C GLN A 157 -9.25 0.37 -22.88
N ARG A 158 -10.32 0.60 -23.63
CA ARG A 158 -11.45 -0.33 -23.74
C ARG A 158 -11.08 -1.65 -24.42
N TRP A 159 -10.09 -1.65 -25.32
CA TRP A 159 -9.55 -2.91 -25.85
C TRP A 159 -8.98 -3.77 -24.72
N TRP A 160 -8.27 -3.13 -23.76
CA TRP A 160 -7.76 -3.83 -22.59
C TRP A 160 -8.89 -4.40 -21.73
N VAL A 161 -9.94 -3.62 -21.48
CA VAL A 161 -11.12 -4.12 -20.73
C VAL A 161 -11.64 -5.41 -21.35
N ASP A 162 -11.90 -5.42 -22.67
CA ASP A 162 -12.39 -6.61 -23.37
C ASP A 162 -11.43 -7.80 -23.27
N ARG A 163 -10.14 -7.51 -23.38
CA ARG A 163 -9.11 -8.55 -23.37
C ARG A 163 -8.96 -9.23 -22.02
N ILE A 164 -9.09 -8.49 -20.94
CA ILE A 164 -8.76 -8.98 -19.58
C ILE A 164 -9.98 -9.30 -18.73
N LYS A 165 -11.20 -8.94 -19.15
CA LYS A 165 -12.42 -9.05 -18.32
C LYS A 165 -12.72 -10.44 -17.74
N LYS A 166 -12.12 -11.50 -18.27
CA LYS A 166 -12.26 -12.85 -17.74
C LYS A 166 -11.28 -13.19 -16.60
N ASP A 167 -10.20 -12.41 -16.55
CA ASP A 167 -9.12 -12.59 -15.59
C ASP A 167 -9.32 -11.68 -14.35
N ILE A 168 -10.20 -10.66 -14.49
CA ILE A 168 -10.47 -9.66 -13.45
C ILE A 168 -11.65 -10.06 -12.58
N THR A 169 -11.45 -10.03 -11.28
CA THR A 169 -12.47 -10.30 -10.25
C THR A 169 -13.05 -9.03 -9.64
N HIS A 170 -12.29 -7.92 -9.65
CA HIS A 170 -12.72 -6.63 -9.13
C HIS A 170 -12.38 -5.51 -10.12
N TRP A 171 -13.39 -4.72 -10.44
CA TRP A 171 -13.27 -3.55 -11.30
C TRP A 171 -13.54 -2.28 -10.52
N GLU A 172 -12.66 -1.32 -10.64
CA GLU A 172 -12.86 0.05 -10.19
C GLU A 172 -12.79 0.99 -11.39
N THR A 173 -13.66 2.01 -11.44
CA THR A 173 -13.45 3.18 -12.29
C THR A 173 -12.97 4.33 -11.44
N PHE A 174 -12.05 5.15 -11.94
CA PHE A 174 -11.55 6.31 -11.22
C PHE A 174 -11.26 7.47 -12.18
N SER A 175 -11.06 8.67 -11.65
CA SER A 175 -10.81 9.87 -12.44
C SER A 175 -9.57 10.62 -11.96
N ASN A 176 -8.63 10.85 -12.88
CA ASN A 176 -7.49 11.73 -12.61
C ASN A 176 -7.87 13.21 -12.65
N SER A 177 -8.81 13.59 -13.49
CA SER A 177 -9.27 14.97 -13.66
C SER A 177 -10.72 15.02 -14.13
N PRO A 178 -11.50 15.99 -13.68
CA PRO A 178 -12.77 16.30 -14.35
C PRO A 178 -12.56 16.62 -15.83
N PRO A 179 -13.59 16.50 -16.68
CA PRO A 179 -13.58 17.01 -18.04
C PRO A 179 -13.11 18.47 -18.11
N TRP A 180 -12.34 18.80 -19.15
CA TRP A 180 -11.73 20.12 -19.29
C TRP A 180 -12.70 21.29 -19.10
N PHE A 181 -13.95 21.16 -19.59
CA PHE A 181 -14.99 22.19 -19.47
C PHE A 181 -15.56 22.35 -18.06
N MET A 182 -15.33 21.37 -17.17
CA MET A 182 -15.67 21.42 -15.75
C MET A 182 -14.49 21.91 -14.89
N THR A 183 -13.28 22.10 -15.46
CA THR A 183 -12.12 22.59 -14.72
C THR A 183 -12.03 24.12 -14.72
N VAL A 184 -11.48 24.69 -13.65
CA VAL A 184 -11.27 26.15 -13.53
C VAL A 184 -10.27 26.66 -14.56
N SER A 185 -9.24 25.88 -14.86
CA SER A 185 -8.21 26.26 -15.84
C SER A 185 -8.61 26.04 -17.29
N GLY A 186 -9.62 25.21 -17.57
CA GLY A 186 -9.93 24.72 -18.92
C GLY A 186 -8.94 23.66 -19.43
N TYR A 187 -8.11 23.10 -18.55
CA TYR A 187 -7.14 22.05 -18.84
C TYR A 187 -7.25 20.89 -17.86
N VAL A 188 -6.85 19.71 -18.28
CA VAL A 188 -6.96 18.48 -17.48
C VAL A 188 -5.69 18.14 -16.68
N SER A 189 -4.61 18.90 -16.83
CA SER A 189 -3.35 18.67 -16.09
C SER A 189 -3.26 19.44 -14.77
N GLY A 190 -4.33 20.12 -14.38
CA GLY A 190 -4.41 20.91 -13.15
C GLY A 190 -4.55 22.43 -13.40
N GLY A 191 -4.39 23.18 -12.33
CA GLY A 191 -4.60 24.61 -12.35
C GLY A 191 -3.37 25.44 -12.67
N PHE A 192 -3.60 26.74 -12.92
CA PHE A 192 -2.51 27.74 -12.92
C PHE A 192 -1.99 27.99 -11.49
N ASP A 193 -2.85 27.80 -10.49
CA ASP A 193 -2.50 27.74 -9.08
C ASP A 193 -2.78 26.31 -8.57
N ALA A 194 -1.71 25.55 -8.32
CA ALA A 194 -1.80 24.16 -7.87
C ALA A 194 -2.34 24.02 -6.43
N THR A 195 -2.54 25.13 -5.71
CA THR A 195 -3.09 25.14 -4.34
C THR A 195 -4.60 25.47 -4.29
N ALA A 196 -5.19 25.83 -5.44
CA ALA A 196 -6.60 26.12 -5.59
C ALA A 196 -7.39 24.95 -6.18
N ASP A 197 -8.65 24.83 -5.81
CA ASP A 197 -9.53 23.78 -6.37
C ASP A 197 -9.72 23.94 -7.88
N GLN A 198 -9.68 22.83 -8.59
CA GLN A 198 -9.74 22.78 -10.05
C GLN A 198 -11.09 22.36 -10.61
N LEU A 199 -11.90 21.64 -9.86
CA LEU A 199 -13.29 21.43 -10.22
C LEU A 199 -14.08 22.73 -9.94
N LYS A 200 -14.80 23.23 -10.94
CA LYS A 200 -15.74 24.35 -10.75
C LYS A 200 -16.83 23.95 -9.76
N ALA A 201 -17.16 24.84 -8.80
CA ALA A 201 -18.15 24.53 -7.77
C ALA A 201 -19.55 24.28 -8.33
N GLU A 202 -19.91 24.95 -9.42
CA GLU A 202 -21.14 24.77 -10.17
C GLU A 202 -21.20 23.47 -10.97
N SER A 203 -20.07 22.85 -11.28
CA SER A 203 -19.98 21.61 -12.06
C SER A 203 -19.94 20.32 -11.22
N VAL A 204 -20.15 20.41 -9.91
CA VAL A 204 -20.08 19.24 -9.01
C VAL A 204 -21.11 18.17 -9.38
N ASP A 205 -22.36 18.57 -9.64
CA ASP A 205 -23.43 17.64 -10.01
C ASP A 205 -23.19 17.03 -11.41
N ASP A 206 -22.70 17.83 -12.34
CA ASP A 206 -22.37 17.37 -13.69
C ASP A 206 -21.18 16.40 -13.69
N PHE A 207 -20.15 16.67 -12.89
CA PHE A 207 -19.02 15.76 -12.72
C PHE A 207 -19.46 14.41 -12.13
N ALA A 208 -20.31 14.44 -11.12
CA ALA A 208 -20.89 13.23 -10.55
C ALA A 208 -21.73 12.45 -11.57
N ALA A 209 -22.55 13.15 -12.37
CA ALA A 209 -23.33 12.54 -13.43
C ALA A 209 -22.45 11.97 -14.56
N TYR A 210 -21.35 12.65 -14.90
CA TYR A 210 -20.36 12.18 -15.85
C TYR A 210 -19.73 10.86 -15.42
N LEU A 211 -19.21 10.78 -14.20
CA LEU A 211 -18.58 9.58 -13.65
C LEU A 211 -19.55 8.39 -13.61
N ALA A 212 -20.76 8.62 -13.09
CA ALA A 212 -21.79 7.60 -13.01
C ALA A 212 -22.23 7.13 -14.40
N GLY A 213 -22.38 8.06 -15.35
CA GLY A 213 -22.78 7.80 -16.72
C GLY A 213 -21.71 7.04 -17.51
N ALA A 214 -20.44 7.43 -17.41
CA ALA A 214 -19.32 6.74 -18.05
C ALA A 214 -19.16 5.32 -17.49
N THR A 215 -19.21 5.16 -16.16
CA THR A 215 -19.18 3.84 -15.52
C THR A 215 -20.28 2.94 -16.05
N LYS A 216 -21.51 3.44 -16.14
CA LYS A 216 -22.64 2.65 -16.65
C LYS A 216 -22.50 2.26 -18.10
N ARG A 217 -21.94 3.15 -18.94
CA ARG A 217 -21.66 2.87 -20.36
C ARG A 217 -20.58 1.81 -20.51
N LEU A 218 -19.52 1.91 -19.72
CA LEU A 218 -18.46 0.90 -19.65
C LEU A 218 -19.01 -0.48 -19.28
N GLU A 219 -19.80 -0.56 -18.20
CA GLU A 219 -20.47 -1.80 -17.77
C GLU A 219 -21.28 -2.43 -18.91
N LYS A 220 -22.10 -1.61 -19.56
CA LYS A 220 -23.00 -2.05 -20.64
C LYS A 220 -22.24 -2.50 -21.90
N ALA A 221 -21.21 -1.74 -22.30
CA ALA A 221 -20.45 -2.01 -23.51
C ALA A 221 -19.64 -3.31 -23.42
N HIS A 222 -19.08 -3.59 -22.25
CA HIS A 222 -18.14 -4.70 -22.07
C HIS A 222 -18.71 -5.91 -21.29
N GLY A 223 -19.93 -5.76 -20.74
CA GLY A 223 -20.56 -6.81 -19.93
C GLY A 223 -19.81 -7.11 -18.64
N ILE A 224 -19.18 -6.10 -18.05
CA ILE A 224 -18.51 -6.17 -16.76
C ILE A 224 -19.40 -5.57 -15.66
N LYS A 225 -19.05 -5.83 -14.41
CA LYS A 225 -19.61 -5.19 -13.24
C LYS A 225 -18.51 -4.37 -12.59
N VAL A 226 -18.72 -3.09 -12.43
CA VAL A 226 -17.85 -2.22 -11.66
C VAL A 226 -18.23 -2.31 -10.19
N ASP A 227 -17.27 -2.52 -9.30
CA ASP A 227 -17.50 -2.64 -7.88
C ASP A 227 -17.44 -1.28 -7.19
N THR A 228 -16.52 -0.41 -7.60
CA THR A 228 -16.34 0.92 -7.01
C THR A 228 -16.03 2.01 -8.04
N VAL A 229 -16.35 3.25 -7.66
CA VAL A 229 -16.02 4.47 -8.42
C VAL A 229 -15.26 5.41 -7.47
N ASP A 230 -13.99 5.73 -7.79
CA ASP A 230 -13.23 6.75 -7.09
C ASP A 230 -13.25 8.05 -7.92
N PRO A 231 -13.86 9.14 -7.41
CA PRO A 231 -13.95 10.39 -8.15
C PRO A 231 -12.65 11.20 -8.15
N PHE A 232 -11.61 10.72 -7.49
CA PHE A 232 -10.41 11.49 -7.21
C PHE A 232 -9.13 10.71 -7.58
N ASN A 233 -8.03 11.46 -7.73
CA ASN A 233 -6.66 10.96 -7.70
C ASN A 233 -5.74 12.03 -7.12
N GLU A 234 -5.12 11.73 -5.98
CA GLU A 234 -4.21 12.62 -5.26
C GLU A 234 -4.74 14.06 -5.10
N PRO A 235 -6.01 14.20 -4.63
CA PRO A 235 -6.77 15.43 -4.80
C PRO A 235 -6.30 16.57 -3.89
N ASN A 236 -5.70 16.30 -2.72
CA ASN A 236 -5.27 17.34 -1.80
C ASN A 236 -3.74 17.57 -1.83
N THR A 237 -3.20 17.66 -3.03
CA THR A 237 -1.78 17.93 -3.27
C THR A 237 -1.58 19.31 -3.92
N ASN A 238 -0.33 19.74 -4.14
CA ASN A 238 0.02 21.03 -4.67
C ASN A 238 0.89 20.96 -5.94
N TYR A 239 0.84 19.88 -6.69
CA TYR A 239 1.65 19.69 -7.89
C TYR A 239 0.85 19.54 -9.19
N TRP A 240 -0.49 19.40 -9.12
CA TRP A 240 -1.33 19.41 -10.32
C TRP A 240 -1.40 20.81 -10.91
N SER A 241 -0.63 21.06 -11.96
CA SER A 241 -0.54 22.41 -12.55
C SER A 241 -0.38 22.38 -14.05
N THR A 242 -1.06 23.30 -14.71
CA THR A 242 -0.89 23.60 -16.13
C THR A 242 0.10 24.75 -16.30
N ARG A 243 1.06 24.60 -17.20
CA ARG A 243 2.00 25.65 -17.60
C ARG A 243 1.77 26.03 -19.04
N LEU A 244 1.80 27.32 -19.33
CA LEU A 244 1.71 27.84 -20.69
C LEU A 244 3.10 28.20 -21.20
N GLY A 245 3.35 27.86 -22.48
CA GLY A 245 4.51 28.33 -23.22
C GLY A 245 4.40 29.80 -23.61
N ALA A 246 5.43 30.29 -24.32
CA ALA A 246 5.47 31.69 -24.77
C ALA A 246 4.40 32.01 -25.83
N ASP A 247 3.87 31.00 -26.48
CA ASP A 247 2.78 31.06 -27.47
C ASP A 247 1.38 31.00 -26.84
N GLY A 248 1.29 30.83 -25.52
CA GLY A 248 0.03 30.66 -24.79
C GLY A 248 -0.52 29.25 -24.78
N GLU A 249 0.15 28.29 -25.41
CA GLU A 249 -0.24 26.87 -25.43
C GLU A 249 0.28 26.12 -24.21
N PRO A 250 -0.42 25.06 -23.73
CA PRO A 250 0.04 24.26 -22.61
C PRO A 250 1.29 23.45 -22.98
N VAL A 251 2.22 23.30 -22.04
CA VAL A 251 3.48 22.60 -22.27
C VAL A 251 3.89 21.73 -21.08
N GLY A 252 4.47 20.57 -21.36
CA GLY A 252 5.19 19.75 -20.39
C GLY A 252 4.32 19.13 -19.30
N GLY A 253 3.05 18.89 -19.58
CA GLY A 253 2.18 18.13 -18.70
C GLY A 253 2.58 16.65 -18.67
N ARG A 254 2.53 16.03 -17.46
CA ARG A 254 2.80 14.60 -17.34
C ARG A 254 1.54 13.79 -17.62
N GLN A 255 0.47 14.13 -16.95
CA GLN A 255 -0.80 13.41 -16.98
C GLN A 255 -1.96 14.34 -16.65
N GLU A 256 -3.17 13.81 -16.75
CA GLU A 256 -4.34 14.41 -16.13
C GLU A 256 -4.19 14.45 -14.61
N GLY A 257 -4.72 15.49 -13.97
CA GLY A 257 -4.72 15.65 -12.53
C GLY A 257 -5.44 16.93 -12.12
N ALA A 258 -6.09 16.90 -10.97
CA ALA A 258 -6.84 18.05 -10.46
C ALA A 258 -6.77 18.12 -8.94
N ARG A 259 -6.40 19.29 -8.40
CA ARG A 259 -6.57 19.53 -6.98
C ARG A 259 -8.06 19.74 -6.67
N ILE A 260 -8.54 18.99 -5.68
CA ILE A 260 -9.89 19.11 -5.13
C ILE A 260 -9.73 19.00 -3.59
N GLY A 261 -9.88 20.12 -2.87
CA GLY A 261 -9.72 20.15 -1.43
C GLY A 261 -10.84 19.42 -0.69
N PRO A 262 -10.62 19.03 0.59
CA PRO A 262 -11.55 18.15 1.33
C PRO A 262 -13.00 18.64 1.37
N GLY A 263 -13.23 19.94 1.50
CA GLY A 263 -14.60 20.50 1.50
C GLY A 263 -15.32 20.42 0.15
N LEU A 264 -14.57 20.40 -0.97
CA LEU A 264 -15.15 20.16 -2.29
C LEU A 264 -15.27 18.65 -2.57
N GLN A 265 -14.34 17.83 -2.07
CA GLN A 265 -14.46 16.37 -2.10
C GLN A 265 -15.78 15.91 -1.47
N GLU A 266 -16.13 16.41 -0.30
CA GLU A 266 -17.42 16.10 0.37
C GLU A 266 -18.63 16.38 -0.52
N LYS A 267 -18.64 17.54 -1.20
CA LYS A 267 -19.73 17.88 -2.12
C LYS A 267 -19.82 16.90 -3.29
N VAL A 268 -18.68 16.49 -3.83
CA VAL A 268 -18.64 15.47 -4.90
C VAL A 268 -19.19 14.13 -4.41
N LEU A 269 -18.81 13.67 -3.18
CA LEU A 269 -19.33 12.42 -2.62
C LEU A 269 -20.86 12.48 -2.46
N HIS A 270 -21.39 13.59 -1.97
CA HIS A 270 -22.84 13.79 -1.82
C HIS A 270 -23.56 13.81 -3.17
N ALA A 271 -22.96 14.36 -4.23
CA ALA A 271 -23.53 14.37 -5.58
C ALA A 271 -23.41 13.00 -6.27
N LEU A 272 -22.30 12.28 -6.04
CA LEU A 272 -22.02 11.01 -6.74
C LEU A 272 -22.96 9.87 -6.27
N ALA A 273 -23.30 9.79 -5.00
CA ALA A 273 -24.18 8.74 -4.48
C ALA A 273 -25.56 8.70 -5.19
N PRO A 274 -26.33 9.80 -5.31
CA PRO A 274 -27.57 9.81 -6.10
C PRO A 274 -27.33 9.62 -7.61
N ALA A 275 -26.21 10.11 -8.16
CA ALA A 275 -25.89 9.95 -9.58
C ALA A 275 -25.67 8.46 -9.95
N LEU A 276 -24.94 7.70 -9.15
CA LEU A 276 -24.76 6.25 -9.32
C LEU A 276 -26.10 5.51 -9.28
N LYS A 277 -26.98 5.86 -8.35
CA LYS A 277 -28.32 5.30 -8.24
C LYS A 277 -29.17 5.62 -9.48
N LYS A 278 -29.11 6.88 -9.99
CA LYS A 278 -29.82 7.34 -11.20
C LYS A 278 -29.30 6.60 -12.44
N ALA A 279 -28.00 6.41 -12.57
CA ALA A 279 -27.35 5.64 -13.64
C ALA A 279 -27.63 4.12 -13.56
N ARG A 280 -28.20 3.65 -12.45
CA ARG A 280 -28.50 2.23 -12.20
C ARG A 280 -27.25 1.34 -12.28
N THR A 281 -26.13 1.82 -11.81
CA THR A 281 -24.98 0.98 -11.47
C THR A 281 -25.09 0.52 -10.02
N LYS A 282 -24.42 -0.58 -9.69
CA LYS A 282 -24.32 -1.08 -8.32
C LYS A 282 -22.96 -0.77 -7.70
N ALA A 283 -22.16 0.03 -8.38
CA ALA A 283 -20.88 0.46 -7.87
C ALA A 283 -21.06 1.29 -6.59
N GLU A 284 -20.23 1.04 -5.62
CA GLU A 284 -20.09 1.82 -4.40
C GLU A 284 -19.08 2.96 -4.64
N ILE A 285 -19.07 3.97 -3.77
CA ILE A 285 -18.05 5.01 -3.82
C ILE A 285 -16.79 4.48 -3.13
N SER A 286 -15.66 4.53 -3.81
CA SER A 286 -14.34 4.50 -3.19
C SER A 286 -13.78 5.91 -3.05
N ALA A 287 -12.97 6.14 -2.05
CA ALA A 287 -12.28 7.42 -1.82
C ALA A 287 -11.06 7.19 -0.93
N MET A 288 -10.02 8.00 -1.04
CA MET A 288 -9.97 9.19 -1.91
C MET A 288 -8.68 9.22 -2.76
N ASP A 289 -8.00 8.07 -2.89
CA ASP A 289 -6.77 7.92 -3.68
C ASP A 289 -5.69 8.98 -3.34
N GLU A 290 -5.52 9.28 -2.05
CA GLU A 290 -4.51 10.26 -1.65
C GLU A 290 -3.09 9.69 -1.73
N THR A 291 -2.13 10.54 -2.16
CA THR A 291 -0.71 10.25 -2.40
C THR A 291 -0.05 9.43 -1.29
N ASN A 292 -0.49 9.63 -0.04
CA ASN A 292 0.08 8.94 1.12
C ASN A 292 -0.89 8.89 2.31
N PRO A 293 -0.64 7.96 3.25
CA PRO A 293 -1.50 7.78 4.41
C PRO A 293 -1.67 9.01 5.31
N SER A 294 -0.66 9.90 5.36
CA SER A 294 -0.76 11.13 6.18
C SER A 294 -1.79 12.10 5.64
N ILE A 295 -1.81 12.31 4.32
CA ILE A 295 -2.77 13.22 3.67
C ILE A 295 -4.16 12.56 3.70
N PHE A 296 -4.25 11.25 3.46
CA PHE A 296 -5.49 10.50 3.59
C PHE A 296 -6.13 10.70 4.96
N ALA A 297 -5.38 10.47 6.05
CA ALA A 297 -5.88 10.62 7.40
C ALA A 297 -6.34 12.06 7.69
N GLN A 298 -5.60 13.06 7.18
CA GLN A 298 -5.98 14.46 7.33
C GLN A 298 -7.33 14.76 6.64
N ASN A 299 -7.51 14.29 5.40
CA ASN A 299 -8.73 14.50 4.64
C ASN A 299 -9.91 13.74 5.27
N TRP A 300 -9.72 12.46 5.61
CA TRP A 300 -10.74 11.65 6.25
C TRP A 300 -11.25 12.29 7.55
N ASN A 301 -10.34 12.78 8.38
CA ASN A 301 -10.68 13.43 9.64
C ASN A 301 -11.43 14.77 9.45
N SER A 302 -11.35 15.38 8.26
CA SER A 302 -12.08 16.61 7.94
C SER A 302 -13.46 16.37 7.36
N TYR A 303 -13.78 15.15 6.90
CA TYR A 303 -15.10 14.81 6.39
C TYR A 303 -16.14 14.75 7.50
N SER A 304 -17.37 15.19 7.19
CA SER A 304 -18.52 14.95 8.04
C SER A 304 -18.82 13.45 8.18
N PRO A 305 -19.50 13.01 9.27
CA PRO A 305 -19.97 11.64 9.38
C PRO A 305 -20.82 11.21 8.17
N GLU A 306 -21.68 12.08 7.68
CA GLU A 306 -22.56 11.84 6.54
C GLU A 306 -21.74 11.55 5.25
N ALA A 307 -20.66 12.29 5.00
CA ALA A 307 -19.78 12.04 3.85
C ALA A 307 -19.00 10.74 4.02
N ARG A 308 -18.51 10.43 5.22
CA ARG A 308 -17.85 9.15 5.51
C ARG A 308 -18.76 7.95 5.27
N ASP A 309 -20.04 8.06 5.65
CA ASP A 309 -21.02 6.98 5.45
C ASP A 309 -21.26 6.65 3.97
N LEU A 310 -21.08 7.62 3.06
CA LEU A 310 -21.21 7.42 1.63
C LEU A 310 -20.06 6.56 1.03
N VAL A 311 -18.89 6.54 1.67
CA VAL A 311 -17.72 5.81 1.19
C VAL A 311 -17.80 4.35 1.58
N GLY A 312 -17.87 3.44 0.62
CA GLY A 312 -17.88 1.99 0.84
C GLY A 312 -16.49 1.36 0.90
N GLN A 313 -15.50 2.02 0.29
CA GLN A 313 -14.11 1.56 0.24
C GLN A 313 -13.15 2.72 0.40
N MET A 314 -12.13 2.54 1.23
CA MET A 314 -11.01 3.47 1.37
C MET A 314 -9.89 3.11 0.41
N ASN A 315 -9.44 4.08 -0.38
CA ASN A 315 -8.32 3.98 -1.30
C ASN A 315 -7.19 4.90 -0.85
N VAL A 316 -5.98 4.36 -0.71
CA VAL A 316 -4.81 5.13 -0.31
C VAL A 316 -3.57 4.70 -1.07
N HIS A 317 -2.78 5.67 -1.52
CA HIS A 317 -1.46 5.43 -2.09
C HIS A 317 -0.39 5.37 -0.98
N THR A 318 0.74 4.75 -1.27
CA THR A 318 1.87 4.67 -0.34
C THR A 318 3.17 5.24 -0.92
N TYR A 319 3.11 6.30 -1.73
CA TYR A 319 4.30 7.03 -2.17
C TYR A 319 5.06 7.62 -0.97
N GLY A 320 4.34 8.19 0.01
CA GLY A 320 4.85 8.41 1.36
C GLY A 320 4.45 7.27 2.29
N THR A 321 5.31 6.91 3.24
CA THR A 321 5.19 5.69 4.05
C THR A 321 4.80 5.90 5.51
N GLY A 322 4.75 7.15 5.96
CA GLY A 322 4.31 7.49 7.32
C GLY A 322 2.82 7.25 7.52
N GLN A 323 2.43 6.90 8.74
CA GLN A 323 1.03 6.77 9.15
C GLN A 323 0.19 5.65 8.47
N ARG A 324 0.81 4.61 7.94
CA ARG A 324 0.08 3.42 7.46
C ARG A 324 -0.84 2.82 8.54
N THR A 325 -0.32 2.71 9.77
CA THR A 325 -1.10 2.19 10.90
C THR A 325 -2.27 3.09 11.28
N THR A 326 -2.16 4.40 11.05
CA THR A 326 -3.27 5.36 11.22
C THR A 326 -4.42 5.02 10.29
N VAL A 327 -4.15 4.85 8.99
CA VAL A 327 -5.21 4.54 8.00
C VAL A 327 -5.80 3.15 8.26
N ARG A 328 -4.98 2.15 8.62
CA ARG A 328 -5.46 0.84 9.07
C ARG A 328 -6.47 0.96 10.22
N ASP A 329 -6.12 1.74 11.24
CA ASP A 329 -6.96 1.86 12.44
C ASP A 329 -8.24 2.65 12.14
N ILE A 330 -8.18 3.68 11.28
CA ILE A 330 -9.37 4.38 10.75
C ILE A 330 -10.26 3.38 9.99
N ALA A 331 -9.72 2.62 9.05
CA ALA A 331 -10.50 1.67 8.25
C ALA A 331 -11.18 0.60 9.11
N LYS A 332 -10.51 0.15 10.18
CA LYS A 332 -11.09 -0.80 11.14
C LYS A 332 -12.17 -0.18 12.01
N ALA A 333 -12.00 1.07 12.43
CA ALA A 333 -13.00 1.81 13.21
C ALA A 333 -14.29 2.00 12.42
N GLU A 334 -14.17 2.41 11.17
CA GLU A 334 -15.27 2.71 10.26
C GLU A 334 -15.84 1.45 9.58
N ASP A 335 -15.27 0.28 9.85
CA ASP A 335 -15.61 -1.00 9.20
C ASP A 335 -15.63 -0.95 7.67
N LYS A 336 -14.65 -0.22 7.08
CA LYS A 336 -14.52 -0.04 5.63
C LYS A 336 -13.50 -0.98 5.03
N ARG A 337 -13.72 -1.37 3.78
CA ARG A 337 -12.69 -2.03 2.97
C ARG A 337 -11.54 -1.06 2.75
N LEU A 338 -10.31 -1.56 2.79
CA LEU A 338 -9.11 -0.74 2.56
C LEU A 338 -8.28 -1.36 1.44
N TRP A 339 -8.01 -0.57 0.40
CA TRP A 339 -7.04 -0.89 -0.63
C TRP A 339 -5.80 -0.01 -0.50
N MET A 340 -4.64 -0.60 -0.69
CA MET A 340 -3.47 0.13 -1.16
C MET A 340 -3.66 0.24 -2.68
N SER A 341 -4.26 1.35 -3.09
CA SER A 341 -4.86 1.49 -4.42
C SER A 341 -3.87 1.91 -5.49
N GLU A 342 -2.69 2.40 -5.07
CA GLU A 342 -1.66 2.80 -6.01
C GLU A 342 -0.29 2.97 -5.36
N VAL A 343 0.73 2.38 -5.98
CA VAL A 343 2.13 2.79 -5.80
C VAL A 343 3.00 2.26 -6.94
N GLU A 344 4.03 2.99 -7.25
CA GLU A 344 5.15 2.62 -8.11
C GLU A 344 6.42 3.34 -7.62
N GLY A 345 7.59 2.95 -8.09
CA GLY A 345 8.83 3.62 -7.76
C GLY A 345 10.03 3.12 -8.55
N ASP A 346 11.07 3.94 -8.57
CA ASP A 346 12.35 3.63 -9.22
C ASP A 346 13.16 2.62 -8.38
N TRP A 347 13.34 2.87 -7.08
CA TRP A 347 14.15 2.13 -6.10
C TRP A 347 15.56 1.78 -6.60
N GLY A 348 16.04 2.41 -7.67
CA GLY A 348 17.31 2.17 -8.34
C GLY A 348 18.17 3.41 -8.49
N ASP A 349 19.19 3.29 -9.34
CA ASP A 349 20.09 4.38 -9.71
C ASP A 349 20.10 4.53 -11.25
N GLY A 350 18.92 4.73 -11.83
CA GLY A 350 18.66 4.80 -13.26
C GLY A 350 18.21 3.47 -13.87
N GLN A 351 17.99 3.47 -15.22
CA GLN A 351 17.47 2.33 -15.93
C GLN A 351 18.35 1.09 -15.79
N SER A 352 17.78 -0.01 -15.31
CA SER A 352 18.43 -1.30 -15.22
C SER A 352 17.42 -2.45 -15.33
N PHE A 353 17.83 -3.54 -15.98
CA PHE A 353 17.02 -4.76 -16.13
C PHE A 353 17.53 -5.93 -15.28
N THR A 354 18.70 -5.76 -14.64
CA THR A 354 19.38 -6.85 -13.90
C THR A 354 19.81 -6.47 -12.48
N ASP A 355 19.83 -5.19 -12.14
CA ASP A 355 20.12 -4.74 -10.78
C ASP A 355 18.99 -5.19 -9.82
N MET A 356 19.35 -5.94 -8.79
CA MET A 356 18.37 -6.44 -7.81
C MET A 356 17.79 -5.36 -6.90
N ARG A 357 18.46 -4.21 -6.73
CA ARG A 357 18.00 -3.14 -5.80
C ARG A 357 16.57 -2.68 -6.07
N PRO A 358 16.15 -2.39 -7.32
CA PRO A 358 14.77 -2.03 -7.61
C PRO A 358 13.76 -3.12 -7.21
N GLY A 359 14.06 -4.38 -7.54
CA GLY A 359 13.21 -5.50 -7.16
C GLY A 359 13.10 -5.71 -5.65
N LEU A 360 14.20 -5.53 -4.92
CA LEU A 360 14.21 -5.60 -3.45
C LEU A 360 13.46 -4.42 -2.83
N GLY A 361 13.58 -3.22 -3.40
CA GLY A 361 12.84 -2.03 -2.95
C GLY A 361 11.33 -2.19 -3.08
N LEU A 362 10.85 -2.68 -4.23
CA LEU A 362 9.44 -3.01 -4.43
C LEU A 362 8.98 -4.11 -3.45
N ALA A 363 9.77 -5.18 -3.32
CA ALA A 363 9.44 -6.29 -2.44
C ALA A 363 9.30 -5.84 -0.97
N GLN A 364 10.21 -4.99 -0.48
CA GLN A 364 10.11 -4.45 0.88
C GLN A 364 8.90 -3.51 1.03
N ARG A 365 8.58 -2.70 0.01
CA ARG A 365 7.38 -1.86 0.00
C ARG A 365 6.11 -2.70 0.16
N ILE A 366 6.00 -3.79 -0.60
CA ILE A 366 4.86 -4.72 -0.47
C ILE A 366 4.80 -5.32 0.93
N VAL A 367 5.93 -5.79 1.48
CA VAL A 367 5.98 -6.34 2.85
C VAL A 367 5.49 -5.32 3.87
N ASP A 368 5.99 -4.08 3.81
CA ASP A 368 5.64 -3.03 4.76
C ASP A 368 4.15 -2.67 4.67
N ASP A 369 3.61 -2.52 3.45
CA ASP A 369 2.20 -2.21 3.25
C ASP A 369 1.30 -3.35 3.77
N LEU A 370 1.61 -4.61 3.47
CA LEU A 370 0.83 -5.76 3.97
C LEU A 370 0.87 -5.88 5.50
N ARG A 371 1.98 -5.51 6.13
CA ARG A 371 2.16 -5.60 7.59
C ARG A 371 1.55 -4.43 8.36
N GLU A 372 1.69 -3.21 7.85
CA GLU A 372 1.36 -1.98 8.57
C GLU A 372 -0.02 -1.42 8.18
N LEU A 373 -0.32 -1.39 6.88
CA LEU A 373 -1.59 -0.88 6.37
C LEU A 373 -2.69 -1.94 6.43
N GLU A 374 -2.36 -3.22 6.30
CA GLU A 374 -3.29 -4.36 6.26
C GLU A 374 -4.37 -4.23 5.15
N PRO A 375 -3.99 -3.94 3.91
CA PRO A 375 -4.96 -3.75 2.85
C PRO A 375 -5.57 -5.08 2.39
N ARG A 376 -6.81 -5.04 1.87
CA ARG A 376 -7.46 -6.17 1.22
C ARG A 376 -7.02 -6.38 -0.23
N ALA A 377 -6.46 -5.34 -0.87
CA ALA A 377 -5.83 -5.41 -2.18
C ALA A 377 -4.59 -4.53 -2.23
N TRP A 378 -3.66 -4.89 -3.11
CA TRP A 378 -2.47 -4.11 -3.39
C TRP A 378 -2.37 -3.88 -4.90
N VAL A 379 -2.31 -2.61 -5.33
CA VAL A 379 -2.48 -2.21 -6.73
C VAL A 379 -1.28 -1.39 -7.18
N PHE A 380 -0.68 -1.79 -8.31
CA PHE A 380 0.34 -1.00 -9.00
C PHE A 380 -0.28 0.25 -9.64
N TRP A 381 0.49 1.35 -9.69
CA TRP A 381 0.11 2.48 -10.53
C TRP A 381 -0.05 2.02 -11.97
N GLN A 382 1.09 1.64 -12.60
CA GLN A 382 1.09 0.91 -13.86
C GLN A 382 2.38 0.06 -13.96
N PRO A 383 2.27 -1.23 -14.26
CA PRO A 383 3.44 -2.07 -14.41
C PRO A 383 4.21 -1.87 -15.72
N VAL A 384 3.64 -1.12 -16.67
CA VAL A 384 4.22 -0.92 -18.01
C VAL A 384 4.56 0.55 -18.20
N GLU A 385 5.84 0.84 -18.45
CA GLU A 385 6.36 2.20 -18.64
C GLU A 385 7.03 2.39 -20.01
N ASP A 386 7.05 3.66 -20.43
CA ASP A 386 7.73 4.07 -21.65
C ASP A 386 9.25 3.91 -21.51
N HIS A 387 9.78 2.94 -22.26
CA HIS A 387 11.21 2.66 -22.29
C HIS A 387 12.07 3.89 -22.64
N ASP A 388 11.56 4.78 -23.49
CA ASP A 388 12.32 5.93 -23.96
C ASP A 388 12.40 7.02 -22.87
N ASN A 389 11.37 7.17 -22.06
CA ASN A 389 11.42 8.05 -20.89
C ASN A 389 12.37 7.49 -19.80
N MET A 390 12.51 6.18 -19.71
CA MET A 390 13.37 5.56 -18.69
C MET A 390 14.86 5.57 -19.07
N LYS A 391 15.24 5.87 -20.31
CA LYS A 391 16.63 5.97 -20.75
C LYS A 391 17.37 7.14 -20.08
N PRO A 392 18.71 7.06 -19.93
CA PRO A 392 19.50 8.21 -19.57
C PRO A 392 19.24 9.42 -20.49
N GLY A 393 18.91 10.57 -19.92
CA GLY A 393 18.49 11.77 -20.67
C GLY A 393 17.01 11.83 -21.03
N GLY A 394 16.21 10.85 -20.67
CA GLY A 394 14.75 10.92 -20.71
C GLY A 394 14.20 11.80 -19.56
N GLU A 395 13.50 11.24 -18.59
CA GLU A 395 13.00 12.01 -17.43
C GLU A 395 14.13 12.53 -16.53
N SER A 396 15.27 11.85 -16.48
CA SER A 396 16.44 12.27 -15.69
C SER A 396 17.75 12.03 -16.43
N ALA A 397 18.82 12.67 -15.98
CA ALA A 397 20.16 12.49 -16.54
C ALA A 397 20.65 11.04 -16.47
N LYS A 398 20.25 10.29 -15.45
CA LYS A 398 20.60 8.87 -15.25
C LYS A 398 19.55 7.92 -15.82
N GLY A 399 18.42 8.43 -16.29
CA GLY A 399 17.24 7.65 -16.59
C GLY A 399 16.44 7.30 -15.34
N GLY A 400 15.49 6.38 -15.47
CA GLY A 400 14.63 5.90 -14.41
C GLY A 400 14.39 4.40 -14.53
N ASN A 401 13.72 3.82 -13.54
CA ASN A 401 13.36 2.40 -13.54
C ASN A 401 11.92 2.16 -13.08
N TRP A 402 11.04 3.11 -13.41
CA TRP A 402 9.60 2.96 -13.17
C TRP A 402 9.04 1.82 -14.03
N GLY A 403 7.94 1.20 -13.57
CA GLY A 403 7.34 0.04 -14.21
C GLY A 403 8.16 -1.26 -14.04
N GLU A 404 7.48 -2.37 -14.08
CA GLU A 404 8.03 -3.72 -14.06
C GLU A 404 8.39 -4.19 -15.47
N ILE A 405 7.76 -3.59 -16.46
CA ILE A 405 7.85 -3.88 -17.88
C ILE A 405 8.10 -2.56 -18.62
N GLN A 406 9.01 -2.55 -19.55
CA GLN A 406 9.30 -1.38 -20.38
C GLN A 406 9.20 -1.72 -21.87
N LEU A 407 8.51 -0.86 -22.63
CA LEU A 407 8.51 -0.86 -24.09
C LEU A 407 8.36 0.58 -24.59
N PRO A 408 8.79 0.91 -25.84
CA PRO A 408 8.56 2.25 -26.39
C PRO A 408 7.07 2.56 -26.55
N PHE A 409 6.61 3.73 -26.07
CA PHE A 409 5.25 4.21 -26.29
C PHE A 409 5.10 4.93 -27.65
N SER A 410 6.17 4.93 -28.45
CA SER A 410 6.19 5.41 -29.85
C SER A 410 5.97 4.32 -30.89
N CYS A 411 5.66 3.09 -30.49
CA CYS A 411 5.42 2.00 -31.44
C CYS A 411 4.11 2.22 -32.23
N THR A 412 4.07 1.68 -33.43
CA THR A 412 3.00 1.85 -34.40
C THR A 412 2.38 0.52 -34.82
N SER A 413 1.29 0.56 -35.54
CA SER A 413 0.63 -0.62 -36.11
C SER A 413 1.52 -1.47 -37.06
N LYS A 414 2.70 -0.97 -37.45
CA LYS A 414 3.66 -1.66 -38.34
C LYS A 414 4.78 -2.37 -37.59
N ASP A 415 4.88 -2.14 -36.28
CA ASP A 415 5.97 -2.68 -35.47
C ASP A 415 5.76 -4.16 -35.13
N THR A 416 6.88 -4.80 -34.78
CA THR A 416 6.96 -6.19 -34.37
C THR A 416 7.61 -6.28 -32.98
N LEU A 417 7.67 -7.48 -32.41
CA LEU A 417 8.40 -7.68 -31.14
C LEU A 417 9.91 -7.39 -31.24
N GLU A 418 10.47 -7.31 -32.46
CA GLU A 418 11.87 -6.91 -32.66
C GLU A 418 12.03 -5.38 -32.65
N THR A 419 11.12 -4.65 -33.30
CA THR A 419 11.18 -3.19 -33.43
C THR A 419 10.53 -2.47 -32.24
N CYS A 420 9.61 -3.14 -31.55
CA CYS A 420 8.98 -2.69 -30.31
C CYS A 420 9.21 -3.72 -29.19
N PRO A 421 10.43 -3.81 -28.66
CA PRO A 421 10.81 -4.85 -27.72
C PRO A 421 10.20 -4.62 -26.33
N ILE A 422 9.60 -5.67 -25.78
CA ILE A 422 9.09 -5.70 -24.40
C ILE A 422 10.20 -6.25 -23.50
N ARG A 423 10.57 -5.51 -22.46
CA ARG A 423 11.61 -5.84 -21.48
C ARG A 423 11.02 -5.89 -20.09
N THR A 424 11.30 -6.94 -19.33
CA THR A 424 11.01 -7.03 -17.90
C THR A 424 12.26 -6.72 -17.08
N ASN A 425 12.10 -6.17 -15.90
CA ASN A 425 13.20 -5.90 -14.95
C ASN A 425 13.06 -6.74 -13.68
N THR A 426 13.91 -6.50 -12.69
CA THR A 426 13.93 -7.27 -11.44
C THR A 426 12.70 -7.04 -10.57
N LYS A 427 12.00 -5.90 -10.72
CA LYS A 427 10.71 -5.67 -10.04
C LYS A 427 9.63 -6.64 -10.54
N PHE A 428 9.56 -6.87 -11.86
CA PHE A 428 8.68 -7.89 -12.42
C PHE A 428 8.96 -9.28 -11.82
N ASP A 429 10.23 -9.60 -11.67
CA ASP A 429 10.64 -10.92 -11.16
C ASP A 429 10.31 -11.08 -9.67
N THR A 430 10.58 -10.06 -8.85
CA THR A 430 10.33 -10.11 -7.39
C THR A 430 8.86 -9.95 -7.03
N ALA A 431 8.08 -9.18 -7.79
CA ALA A 431 6.62 -9.07 -7.61
C ALA A 431 5.93 -10.42 -7.69
N ARG A 432 6.38 -11.30 -8.60
CA ARG A 432 5.84 -12.66 -8.74
C ARG A 432 6.05 -13.55 -7.50
N ASN A 433 7.03 -13.23 -6.65
CA ASN A 433 7.17 -13.90 -5.35
C ASN A 433 6.00 -13.63 -4.41
N PHE A 434 5.24 -12.56 -4.63
CA PHE A 434 4.03 -12.23 -3.89
C PHE A 434 2.79 -12.72 -4.63
N THR A 435 2.61 -12.30 -5.88
CA THR A 435 1.36 -12.52 -6.62
C THR A 435 1.07 -14.00 -6.89
N HIS A 436 2.10 -14.84 -7.01
CA HIS A 436 1.95 -16.29 -7.20
C HIS A 436 1.75 -17.07 -5.91
N PHE A 437 2.06 -16.50 -4.73
CA PHE A 437 2.08 -17.26 -3.48
C PHE A 437 1.17 -16.69 -2.39
N ILE A 438 0.77 -15.42 -2.46
CA ILE A 438 -0.31 -14.82 -1.69
C ILE A 438 -1.45 -14.56 -2.67
N LYS A 439 -2.49 -15.37 -2.63
CA LYS A 439 -3.52 -15.40 -3.67
C LYS A 439 -4.84 -14.80 -3.20
N PRO A 440 -5.70 -14.37 -4.13
CA PRO A 440 -7.07 -13.99 -3.78
C PRO A 440 -7.79 -15.06 -2.95
N GLY A 441 -8.37 -14.64 -1.84
CA GLY A 441 -9.02 -15.49 -0.87
C GLY A 441 -8.14 -16.02 0.26
N ASP A 442 -6.81 -15.84 0.18
CA ASP A 442 -5.91 -16.09 1.30
C ASP A 442 -6.14 -15.04 2.41
N ARG A 443 -5.72 -15.33 3.64
CA ARG A 443 -5.81 -14.38 4.75
C ARG A 443 -4.41 -14.03 5.22
N LEU A 444 -4.06 -12.76 5.17
CA LEU A 444 -2.79 -12.29 5.70
C LEU A 444 -2.73 -12.54 7.21
N ILE A 445 -1.55 -12.93 7.68
CA ILE A 445 -1.26 -13.19 9.10
C ILE A 445 -0.01 -12.42 9.53
N LYS A 446 0.15 -12.21 10.83
CA LYS A 446 1.34 -11.51 11.33
C LYS A 446 2.55 -12.41 11.37
N VAL A 447 3.70 -11.78 11.26
CA VAL A 447 5.02 -12.37 11.48
C VAL A 447 5.85 -11.43 12.35
N ASP A 448 6.78 -11.97 13.11
CA ASP A 448 7.68 -11.22 14.00
C ASP A 448 8.94 -10.68 13.32
N ASP A 449 9.03 -10.81 11.98
CA ASP A 449 10.13 -10.30 11.16
C ASP A 449 9.64 -9.18 10.22
N THR A 450 10.38 -8.07 10.18
CA THR A 450 10.02 -6.88 9.39
C THR A 450 10.30 -7.02 7.90
N SER A 451 11.08 -8.03 7.51
CA SER A 451 11.38 -8.32 6.10
C SER A 451 10.49 -9.43 5.52
N SER A 452 9.44 -9.82 6.25
CA SER A 452 8.56 -10.93 5.85
C SER A 452 7.08 -10.55 5.89
N ALA A 453 6.32 -11.11 4.94
CA ALA A 453 4.86 -11.13 4.95
C ALA A 453 4.37 -12.57 4.81
N ALA A 454 3.25 -12.91 5.44
CA ALA A 454 2.69 -14.26 5.38
C ALA A 454 1.17 -14.26 5.25
N ALA A 455 0.66 -15.36 4.69
CA ALA A 455 -0.77 -15.62 4.59
C ALA A 455 -1.07 -17.11 4.87
N VAL A 456 -2.21 -17.40 5.46
CA VAL A 456 -2.80 -18.75 5.43
C VAL A 456 -3.61 -18.89 4.16
N THR A 457 -3.51 -20.07 3.55
CA THR A 457 -4.25 -20.35 2.31
C THR A 457 -5.77 -20.36 2.56
N LYS A 458 -6.55 -19.98 1.55
CA LYS A 458 -8.02 -19.93 1.57
C LYS A 458 -8.67 -21.17 2.18
N ASN A 459 -8.09 -22.34 1.94
CA ASN A 459 -8.60 -23.60 2.50
C ASN A 459 -8.13 -23.91 3.93
N GLY A 460 -7.30 -23.05 4.53
CA GLY A 460 -6.74 -23.19 5.88
C GLY A 460 -5.79 -24.36 6.08
N LYS A 461 -5.29 -25.01 5.00
CA LYS A 461 -4.45 -26.23 5.07
C LYS A 461 -2.99 -26.00 4.67
N GLY A 462 -2.56 -24.77 4.63
CA GLY A 462 -1.20 -24.35 4.29
C GLY A 462 -1.00 -22.88 4.59
N ALA A 463 0.23 -22.43 4.36
CA ALA A 463 0.59 -21.02 4.45
C ALA A 463 1.64 -20.68 3.39
N SER A 464 1.72 -19.41 3.05
CA SER A 464 2.80 -18.84 2.26
C SER A 464 3.48 -17.75 3.07
N LEU A 465 4.82 -17.67 2.98
CA LEU A 465 5.60 -16.61 3.58
C LEU A 465 6.58 -16.10 2.53
N VAL A 466 6.67 -14.79 2.37
CA VAL A 466 7.65 -14.14 1.49
C VAL A 466 8.63 -13.38 2.37
N HIS A 467 9.93 -13.67 2.20
CA HIS A 467 11.03 -13.04 2.92
C HIS A 467 11.94 -12.29 1.95
N VAL A 468 12.32 -11.07 2.31
CA VAL A 468 13.23 -10.20 1.56
C VAL A 468 14.59 -10.16 2.25
N ASN A 469 15.62 -10.65 1.59
CA ASN A 469 17.00 -10.47 2.03
C ASN A 469 17.65 -9.35 1.21
N SER A 470 17.60 -8.12 1.70
CA SER A 470 18.23 -6.96 1.04
C SER A 470 19.72 -6.84 1.27
N THR A 471 20.31 -7.68 2.13
CA THR A 471 21.74 -7.62 2.46
C THR A 471 22.61 -8.26 1.38
N THR A 472 23.89 -7.95 1.38
CA THR A 472 24.89 -8.52 0.47
C THR A 472 25.44 -9.87 0.93
N GLU A 473 24.86 -10.44 1.99
CA GLU A 473 25.27 -11.73 2.55
C GLU A 473 24.09 -12.71 2.55
N ALA A 474 24.39 -13.98 2.31
CA ALA A 474 23.41 -15.04 2.50
C ALA A 474 23.10 -15.18 4.00
N ARG A 475 21.88 -15.64 4.35
CA ARG A 475 21.48 -15.88 5.74
C ARG A 475 20.63 -17.14 5.86
N ASP A 476 20.67 -17.74 7.05
CA ASP A 476 19.78 -18.84 7.37
C ASP A 476 18.44 -18.30 7.89
N VAL A 477 17.36 -18.66 7.20
CA VAL A 477 15.98 -18.34 7.61
C VAL A 477 15.33 -19.61 8.14
N THR A 478 15.00 -19.60 9.43
CA THR A 478 14.25 -20.68 10.08
C THR A 478 12.79 -20.29 10.22
N LEU A 479 11.91 -21.02 9.56
CA LEU A 479 10.46 -20.90 9.77
C LEU A 479 10.09 -21.72 10.99
N ASP A 480 9.63 -21.06 12.06
CA ASP A 480 9.08 -21.70 13.24
C ASP A 480 7.54 -21.75 13.11
N LEU A 481 7.02 -22.95 12.92
CA LEU A 481 5.60 -23.23 12.71
C LEU A 481 4.87 -23.63 14.00
N SER A 482 5.46 -23.35 15.17
CA SER A 482 4.93 -23.74 16.49
C SER A 482 3.53 -23.15 16.76
N LYS A 483 3.23 -21.99 16.20
CA LYS A 483 1.92 -21.30 16.36
C LYS A 483 0.77 -21.94 15.59
N PHE A 484 1.03 -22.86 14.65
CA PHE A 484 -0.03 -23.67 14.04
C PHE A 484 -0.41 -24.83 14.94
N ARG A 485 -1.72 -25.10 15.11
CA ARG A 485 -2.21 -26.22 15.91
C ARG A 485 -1.72 -27.55 15.36
N THR A 486 -1.88 -27.77 14.08
CA THR A 486 -1.45 -28.98 13.38
C THR A 486 -0.26 -28.68 12.51
N VAL A 487 0.84 -29.41 12.73
CA VAL A 487 1.95 -29.57 11.80
C VAL A 487 2.06 -31.06 11.51
N SER A 488 1.66 -31.49 10.33
CA SER A 488 1.60 -32.91 9.98
C SER A 488 2.99 -33.56 9.93
N ARG A 489 3.08 -34.88 10.08
CA ARG A 489 4.34 -35.63 9.96
C ARG A 489 4.99 -35.48 8.57
N ASN A 490 4.19 -35.17 7.56
CA ASN A 490 4.61 -34.95 6.18
C ASN A 490 4.61 -33.48 5.80
N ALA A 491 4.59 -32.56 6.78
CA ALA A 491 4.66 -31.15 6.50
C ALA A 491 5.98 -30.80 5.78
N THR A 492 5.90 -29.91 4.81
CA THR A 492 7.05 -29.46 4.02
C THR A 492 7.02 -27.98 3.80
N VAL A 493 8.21 -27.40 3.67
CA VAL A 493 8.44 -26.03 3.22
C VAL A 493 9.18 -26.10 1.90
N THR A 494 8.64 -25.48 0.86
CA THR A 494 9.28 -25.41 -0.45
C THR A 494 9.72 -23.98 -0.72
N PRO A 495 11.05 -23.67 -0.71
CA PRO A 495 11.55 -22.37 -1.08
C PRO A 495 11.44 -22.14 -2.59
N VAL A 496 11.08 -20.90 -2.98
CA VAL A 496 11.08 -20.41 -4.36
C VAL A 496 11.78 -19.07 -4.38
N VAL A 497 12.94 -19.01 -5.01
CA VAL A 497 13.89 -17.91 -4.91
C VAL A 497 13.93 -17.08 -6.18
N THR A 498 13.94 -15.77 -6.04
CA THR A 498 14.31 -14.80 -7.08
C THR A 498 15.55 -14.05 -6.62
N SER A 499 16.60 -14.10 -7.42
CA SER A 499 17.88 -13.43 -7.21
C SER A 499 18.50 -13.03 -8.55
N ALA A 500 19.72 -12.50 -8.53
CA ALA A 500 20.47 -12.24 -9.76
C ALA A 500 20.70 -13.51 -10.60
N ASP A 501 20.82 -14.67 -9.95
CA ASP A 501 21.15 -15.95 -10.59
C ASP A 501 19.93 -16.71 -11.12
N GLY A 502 18.74 -16.45 -10.59
CA GLY A 502 17.54 -17.20 -10.98
C GLY A 502 16.24 -16.46 -10.64
N LYS A 503 15.17 -16.82 -11.36
CA LYS A 503 13.84 -16.19 -11.27
C LYS A 503 12.81 -17.23 -10.90
N LEU A 504 12.15 -17.09 -9.73
CA LEU A 504 11.21 -18.08 -9.18
C LEU A 504 11.78 -19.50 -9.18
N GLU A 505 13.07 -19.64 -8.86
CA GLU A 505 13.73 -20.93 -8.81
C GLU A 505 13.18 -21.77 -7.67
N ARG A 506 12.53 -22.87 -8.02
CA ARG A 506 11.90 -23.77 -7.04
C ARG A 506 12.92 -24.79 -6.54
N HIS A 507 13.21 -24.74 -5.24
CA HIS A 507 14.08 -25.68 -4.56
C HIS A 507 13.33 -26.96 -4.12
N ARG A 508 14.08 -27.97 -3.69
CA ARG A 508 13.50 -29.20 -3.15
C ARG A 508 12.74 -28.92 -1.86
N PRO A 509 11.57 -29.58 -1.65
CA PRO A 509 10.84 -29.44 -0.40
C PRO A 509 11.70 -29.90 0.79
N ILE A 510 11.73 -29.06 1.82
CA ILE A 510 12.39 -29.33 3.11
C ILE A 510 11.32 -29.94 4.03
N LYS A 511 11.63 -31.08 4.64
CA LYS A 511 10.75 -31.69 5.64
C LYS A 511 10.79 -30.85 6.92
N VAL A 512 9.63 -30.57 7.47
CA VAL A 512 9.50 -29.90 8.76
C VAL A 512 9.87 -30.92 9.87
N THR A 513 10.82 -30.54 10.73
CA THR A 513 11.26 -31.31 11.89
C THR A 513 11.15 -30.41 13.12
N ASP A 514 10.62 -30.96 14.22
CA ASP A 514 10.40 -30.20 15.47
C ASP A 514 9.66 -28.87 15.25
N ARG A 515 8.68 -28.90 14.32
CA ARG A 515 7.86 -27.75 13.91
C ARG A 515 8.66 -26.61 13.24
N ALA A 516 9.85 -26.87 12.76
CA ALA A 516 10.69 -25.88 12.10
C ALA A 516 11.30 -26.39 10.79
N ALA A 517 11.69 -25.47 9.91
CA ALA A 517 12.43 -25.73 8.69
C ALA A 517 13.38 -24.56 8.42
N THR A 518 14.64 -24.85 8.10
CA THR A 518 15.65 -23.83 7.81
C THR A 518 16.08 -23.91 6.35
N PHE A 519 16.26 -22.76 5.74
CA PHE A 519 16.79 -22.61 4.37
C PHE A 519 17.75 -21.42 4.33
N THR A 520 18.90 -21.62 3.67
CA THR A 520 19.83 -20.52 3.41
C THR A 520 19.35 -19.69 2.24
N VAL A 521 18.84 -18.49 2.50
CA VAL A 521 18.42 -17.55 1.46
C VAL A 521 19.64 -16.81 0.89
N PRO A 522 19.76 -16.66 -0.42
CA PRO A 522 20.87 -15.94 -1.02
C PRO A 522 20.90 -14.46 -0.62
N ALA A 523 22.07 -13.84 -0.78
CA ALA A 523 22.20 -12.37 -0.74
C ALA A 523 21.28 -11.73 -1.79
N GLN A 524 20.78 -10.55 -1.50
CA GLN A 524 19.96 -9.73 -2.41
C GLN A 524 18.89 -10.57 -3.16
N SER A 525 18.00 -11.22 -2.39
CA SER A 525 16.99 -12.13 -2.93
C SER A 525 15.62 -11.96 -2.27
N VAL A 526 14.58 -12.40 -2.99
CA VAL A 526 13.24 -12.59 -2.45
C VAL A 526 12.90 -14.08 -2.49
N THR A 527 12.52 -14.63 -1.35
CA THR A 527 12.21 -16.06 -1.23
C THR A 527 10.79 -16.25 -0.73
N SER A 528 9.98 -16.96 -1.54
CA SER A 528 8.65 -17.41 -1.13
C SER A 528 8.74 -18.82 -0.59
N PHE A 529 8.28 -19.03 0.65
CA PHE A 529 8.20 -20.32 1.31
C PHE A 529 6.77 -20.87 1.22
N VAL A 530 6.57 -21.93 0.46
CA VAL A 530 5.28 -22.62 0.34
C VAL A 530 5.21 -23.68 1.42
N VAL A 531 4.39 -23.47 2.44
CA VAL A 531 4.22 -24.34 3.59
C VAL A 531 3.01 -25.23 3.38
N LYS A 532 3.19 -26.54 3.40
CA LYS A 532 2.13 -27.55 3.30
C LYS A 532 2.03 -28.37 4.56
N GLY A 533 0.80 -28.82 4.87
CA GLY A 533 0.56 -29.71 6.01
C GLY A 533 0.49 -28.98 7.36
N VAL A 534 0.14 -27.70 7.37
CA VAL A 534 -0.13 -26.92 8.58
C VAL A 534 -1.59 -26.46 8.60
N SER A 535 -2.19 -26.32 9.79
CA SER A 535 -3.53 -25.76 9.91
C SER A 535 -3.90 -25.37 11.35
N GLY A 536 -4.89 -24.48 11.45
CA GLY A 536 -5.48 -24.02 12.70
C GLY A 536 -4.48 -23.29 13.61
N VAL A 537 -4.97 -22.80 14.74
CA VAL A 537 -4.22 -22.02 15.74
C VAL A 537 -3.84 -22.91 16.91
N ALA A 538 -2.59 -22.95 17.33
CA ALA A 538 -2.15 -23.66 18.53
C ALA A 538 -2.80 -23.04 19.79
N LYS A 539 -3.04 -23.84 20.81
CA LYS A 539 -3.80 -23.40 22.00
C LYS A 539 -3.13 -22.23 22.73
N ASP A 540 -1.83 -22.19 22.69
CA ASP A 540 -0.95 -21.19 23.34
C ASP A 540 -0.46 -20.10 22.40
N ALA A 541 -0.85 -20.15 21.11
CA ALA A 541 -0.44 -19.17 20.10
C ALA A 541 -1.21 -17.84 20.12
N PRO A 542 -2.50 -17.75 20.52
CA PRO A 542 -3.20 -16.48 20.48
C PRO A 542 -2.43 -15.41 21.23
N LEU A 543 -2.17 -14.30 20.56
CA LEU A 543 -1.50 -13.13 21.13
C LEU A 543 -2.35 -12.53 22.26
N LEU A 544 -3.67 -12.61 22.12
CA LEU A 544 -4.64 -12.19 23.10
C LEU A 544 -5.53 -13.39 23.47
N ARG A 545 -5.56 -13.76 24.74
CA ARG A 545 -6.29 -14.92 25.25
C ARG A 545 -7.51 -14.47 26.04
N LYS A 546 -8.68 -14.96 25.64
CA LYS A 546 -9.95 -14.68 26.34
C LYS A 546 -9.90 -15.21 27.77
N GLY A 547 -10.35 -14.38 28.69
CA GLY A 547 -10.39 -14.71 30.12
C GLY A 547 -9.05 -14.54 30.83
N HIS A 548 -7.97 -14.20 30.13
CA HIS A 548 -6.69 -13.83 30.71
C HIS A 548 -6.68 -12.38 31.18
N THR A 549 -5.76 -12.10 32.08
CA THR A 549 -5.54 -10.77 32.65
C THR A 549 -4.27 -10.16 32.10
N TYR A 550 -4.34 -8.88 31.72
CA TYR A 550 -3.25 -8.16 31.06
C TYR A 550 -2.93 -6.85 31.78
N THR A 551 -1.70 -6.40 31.60
CA THR A 551 -1.30 -5.01 31.84
C THR A 551 -1.13 -4.31 30.49
N LEU A 552 -1.52 -3.02 30.42
CA LEU A 552 -1.34 -2.16 29.26
C LEU A 552 -0.25 -1.13 29.61
N THR A 553 0.95 -1.28 29.03
CA THR A 553 2.07 -0.37 29.30
C THR A 553 2.33 0.50 28.07
N GLY A 554 2.28 1.82 28.25
CA GLY A 554 2.53 2.79 27.18
C GLY A 554 3.95 2.67 26.63
N VAL A 555 4.09 2.55 25.30
CA VAL A 555 5.41 2.41 24.64
C VAL A 555 6.30 3.62 24.90
N GLN A 556 5.74 4.82 24.86
CA GLN A 556 6.49 6.06 25.09
C GLN A 556 6.77 6.31 26.58
N SER A 557 5.78 6.08 27.44
CA SER A 557 5.89 6.43 28.87
C SER A 557 6.60 5.35 29.70
N GLY A 558 6.57 4.08 29.26
CA GLY A 558 7.01 2.94 30.06
C GLY A 558 6.13 2.67 31.29
N LYS A 559 4.94 3.30 31.37
CA LYS A 559 4.04 3.23 32.53
C LYS A 559 2.74 2.50 32.20
N ALA A 560 2.17 1.85 33.21
CA ALA A 560 0.94 1.08 33.09
C ALA A 560 -0.32 1.95 33.16
N VAL A 561 -1.34 1.59 32.41
CA VAL A 561 -2.70 2.14 32.58
C VAL A 561 -3.22 1.73 33.96
N THR A 562 -3.59 2.70 34.74
CA THR A 562 -3.97 2.57 36.13
C THR A 562 -5.32 3.27 36.37
N VAL A 563 -6.24 2.62 37.10
CA VAL A 563 -7.43 3.28 37.59
C VAL A 563 -7.01 4.27 38.68
N ALA A 564 -7.41 5.55 38.52
CA ALA A 564 -7.06 6.60 39.48
C ALA A 564 -7.77 6.42 40.85
N ASP A 565 -7.34 7.19 41.84
CA ASP A 565 -7.90 7.11 43.22
C ASP A 565 -9.41 7.44 43.30
N ASP A 566 -9.94 8.09 42.28
CA ASP A 566 -11.40 8.37 42.20
C ASP A 566 -12.21 7.15 41.73
N GLY A 567 -11.55 6.06 41.37
CA GLY A 567 -12.18 4.82 40.92
C GLY A 567 -12.82 4.87 39.53
N THR A 568 -12.64 5.96 38.79
CA THR A 568 -13.33 6.15 37.48
C THR A 568 -12.39 6.53 36.36
N HIS A 569 -11.51 7.50 36.55
CA HIS A 569 -10.60 7.97 35.50
C HIS A 569 -9.35 7.10 35.41
N LEU A 570 -8.71 7.19 34.27
CA LEU A 570 -7.49 6.45 33.99
C LEU A 570 -6.28 7.37 33.92
N VAL A 571 -5.20 6.94 34.53
CA VAL A 571 -3.90 7.59 34.51
C VAL A 571 -2.81 6.58 34.15
N ILE A 572 -1.61 7.07 33.85
CA ILE A 572 -0.42 6.18 33.77
C ILE A 572 0.30 6.16 35.12
N GLY A 573 0.64 4.97 35.58
CA GLY A 573 1.36 4.74 36.83
C GLY A 573 2.56 3.82 36.64
N THR A 574 3.54 3.92 37.56
CA THR A 574 4.65 2.97 37.60
C THR A 574 4.12 1.56 37.76
N GLY A 575 4.59 0.62 36.93
CA GLY A 575 4.14 -0.77 36.99
C GLY A 575 4.52 -1.41 38.33
N ASP A 576 3.54 -1.62 39.21
CA ASP A 576 3.70 -2.22 40.55
C ASP A 576 2.97 -3.56 40.68
N GLY A 577 2.22 -3.96 39.60
CA GLY A 577 1.44 -5.18 39.57
C GLY A 577 0.15 -5.13 40.40
N SER A 578 -0.26 -3.94 40.87
CA SER A 578 -1.51 -3.73 41.62
C SER A 578 -2.73 -4.14 40.80
N ALA A 579 -3.82 -4.40 41.51
CA ALA A 579 -5.08 -4.77 40.86
C ALA A 579 -5.66 -3.64 39.98
N SER A 580 -5.39 -2.37 40.31
CA SER A 580 -5.79 -1.19 39.52
C SER A 580 -5.09 -1.09 38.15
N GLN A 581 -4.04 -1.90 37.90
CA GLN A 581 -3.30 -1.96 36.62
C GLN A 581 -3.63 -3.22 35.82
N ARG A 582 -4.53 -4.05 36.29
CA ARG A 582 -4.86 -5.33 35.69
C ARG A 582 -6.20 -5.27 34.97
N TRP A 583 -6.24 -5.83 33.78
CA TRP A 583 -7.41 -5.83 32.91
C TRP A 583 -7.71 -7.24 32.42
N ARG A 584 -8.86 -7.78 32.76
CA ARG A 584 -9.32 -9.06 32.23
C ARG A 584 -9.91 -8.86 30.84
N LEU A 585 -9.43 -9.66 29.87
CA LEU A 585 -9.85 -9.57 28.48
C LEU A 585 -11.03 -10.52 28.20
N SER A 586 -12.12 -10.00 27.66
CA SER A 586 -13.17 -10.78 27.03
C SER A 586 -13.27 -10.40 25.55
N ALA A 587 -13.66 -11.36 24.70
CA ALA A 587 -13.88 -11.07 23.29
C ALA A 587 -15.36 -11.00 23.00
N VAL A 588 -15.75 -9.97 22.30
CA VAL A 588 -17.10 -9.71 21.83
C VAL A 588 -17.10 -9.87 20.31
N ARG A 589 -18.02 -10.67 19.80
CA ARG A 589 -18.25 -10.71 18.35
C ARG A 589 -19.44 -9.82 18.03
N PRO A 590 -19.26 -8.85 17.12
CA PRO A 590 -20.40 -8.10 16.61
C PRO A 590 -21.37 -9.04 15.87
N ASP A 591 -22.66 -8.69 15.85
CA ASP A 591 -23.68 -9.49 15.16
C ASP A 591 -23.46 -9.59 13.65
N ASP A 592 -22.77 -8.57 13.07
CA ASP A 592 -22.30 -8.50 11.69
C ASP A 592 -21.08 -9.42 11.40
N GLY A 593 -20.43 -9.91 12.43
CA GLY A 593 -19.45 -11.00 12.35
C GLY A 593 -18.09 -10.68 11.76
N VAL A 594 -17.79 -9.42 11.39
CA VAL A 594 -16.64 -9.09 10.55
C VAL A 594 -15.34 -9.00 11.34
N ARG A 595 -15.32 -8.39 12.52
CA ARG A 595 -14.07 -8.21 13.29
C ARG A 595 -14.23 -8.58 14.76
N GLU A 596 -13.21 -9.22 15.34
CA GLU A 596 -13.17 -9.49 16.76
C GLU A 596 -12.95 -8.19 17.52
N ARG A 597 -13.80 -7.93 18.53
CA ARG A 597 -13.72 -6.82 19.47
C ARG A 597 -13.46 -7.34 20.87
N TYR A 598 -12.89 -6.53 21.70
CA TYR A 598 -12.49 -6.88 23.05
C TYR A 598 -13.08 -5.92 24.06
N GLU A 599 -13.44 -6.44 25.24
CA GLU A 599 -13.72 -5.65 26.43
C GLU A 599 -12.63 -5.90 27.47
N PHE A 600 -12.24 -4.86 28.16
CA PHE A 600 -11.32 -4.89 29.28
C PHE A 600 -12.09 -4.64 30.56
N THR A 601 -12.02 -5.58 31.51
CA THR A 601 -12.74 -5.51 32.80
C THR A 601 -11.74 -5.51 33.94
N SER A 602 -11.92 -4.59 34.87
CA SER A 602 -11.16 -4.57 36.12
C SER A 602 -11.47 -5.82 36.94
N PRO A 603 -10.47 -6.58 37.41
CA PRO A 603 -10.69 -7.76 38.24
C PRO A 603 -11.09 -7.43 39.68
N VAL A 604 -11.01 -6.16 40.11
CA VAL A 604 -11.31 -5.72 41.49
C VAL A 604 -12.81 -5.60 41.73
N ASP A 605 -13.48 -4.93 40.82
CA ASP A 605 -14.90 -4.51 40.97
C ASP A 605 -15.78 -5.02 39.81
N GLY A 606 -15.17 -5.54 38.73
CA GLY A 606 -15.87 -5.97 37.55
C GLY A 606 -16.29 -4.84 36.61
N GLU A 607 -15.80 -3.62 36.85
CA GLU A 607 -16.05 -2.49 35.98
C GLU A 607 -15.31 -2.64 34.65
N ARG A 608 -15.93 -2.15 33.56
CA ARG A 608 -15.36 -2.21 32.22
C ARG A 608 -14.76 -0.89 31.78
N LEU A 609 -13.71 -0.97 30.96
CA LEU A 609 -13.10 0.19 30.30
C LEU A 609 -14.00 0.66 29.15
N ALA A 610 -14.58 1.83 29.26
CA ALA A 610 -15.46 2.45 28.28
C ALA A 610 -14.99 3.88 27.92
N VAL A 611 -15.57 4.46 26.88
CA VAL A 611 -15.37 5.87 26.50
C VAL A 611 -16.68 6.63 26.68
N ARG A 612 -16.66 7.71 27.46
CA ARG A 612 -17.77 8.62 27.65
C ARG A 612 -17.31 10.06 27.43
N ASP A 613 -18.00 10.78 26.56
CA ASP A 613 -17.63 12.16 26.18
C ASP A 613 -16.13 12.27 25.78
N ASP A 614 -15.65 11.32 24.97
CA ASP A 614 -14.26 11.17 24.52
C ASP A 614 -13.22 10.88 25.63
N VAL A 615 -13.65 10.63 26.86
CA VAL A 615 -12.79 10.28 28.01
C VAL A 615 -12.90 8.79 28.32
N PRO A 616 -11.77 8.05 28.42
CA PRO A 616 -11.81 6.67 28.89
C PRO A 616 -12.06 6.63 30.41
N VAL A 617 -13.03 5.81 30.81
CA VAL A 617 -13.48 5.64 32.19
C VAL A 617 -13.70 4.18 32.52
N THR A 618 -13.70 3.83 33.80
CA THR A 618 -14.26 2.58 34.29
C THR A 618 -15.73 2.79 34.68
N GLU A 619 -16.58 1.83 34.34
CA GLU A 619 -18.00 1.84 34.63
C GLU A 619 -18.56 0.43 34.88
N PRO A 620 -19.67 0.30 35.63
CA PRO A 620 -20.33 -0.97 35.88
C PRO A 620 -20.75 -1.67 34.58
N HIS A 621 -20.53 -2.98 34.49
CA HIS A 621 -20.99 -3.79 33.37
C HIS A 621 -22.50 -4.04 33.49
N THR A 622 -23.26 -3.50 32.55
CA THR A 622 -24.75 -3.57 32.57
C THR A 622 -25.30 -4.90 32.02
N GLY A 623 -24.44 -5.74 31.44
CA GLY A 623 -24.83 -6.97 30.73
C GLY A 623 -25.34 -6.75 29.32
N GLU A 624 -25.49 -5.51 28.88
CA GLU A 624 -25.86 -5.14 27.53
C GLU A 624 -24.59 -4.80 26.72
N ARG A 625 -24.65 -5.11 25.43
CA ARG A 625 -23.61 -4.73 24.49
C ARG A 625 -23.54 -3.22 24.35
N ASP A 626 -22.34 -2.68 24.43
CA ASP A 626 -22.08 -1.26 24.28
C ASP A 626 -20.78 -1.01 23.49
N PRO A 627 -20.88 -0.53 22.23
CA PRO A 627 -19.71 -0.24 21.41
C PRO A 627 -18.71 0.72 22.07
N ALA A 628 -19.17 1.58 23.01
CA ALA A 628 -18.29 2.48 23.75
C ALA A 628 -17.37 1.75 24.74
N ALA A 629 -17.67 0.51 25.11
CA ALA A 629 -16.81 -0.36 25.91
C ALA A 629 -16.06 -1.40 25.07
N GLU A 630 -16.28 -1.45 23.75
CA GLU A 630 -15.62 -2.38 22.84
C GLU A 630 -14.38 -1.77 22.20
N TRP A 631 -13.32 -2.56 22.08
CA TRP A 631 -12.03 -2.14 21.57
C TRP A 631 -11.57 -3.04 20.43
N ILE A 632 -11.13 -2.43 19.32
CA ILE A 632 -10.51 -3.10 18.19
C ILE A 632 -8.98 -3.02 18.38
N MET A 633 -8.34 -4.18 18.46
CA MET A 633 -6.90 -4.24 18.73
C MET A 633 -6.12 -4.57 17.46
N SER A 634 -5.06 -3.82 17.19
CA SER A 634 -4.21 -4.01 16.03
C SER A 634 -2.73 -4.00 16.38
N THR A 635 -1.94 -4.84 15.69
CA THR A 635 -0.50 -4.94 15.85
C THR A 635 0.19 -5.08 14.50
N THR A 636 1.43 -4.63 14.39
CA THR A 636 2.30 -4.93 13.24
C THR A 636 3.09 -6.24 13.42
N GLY A 637 2.94 -6.92 14.57
CA GLY A 637 3.70 -8.10 14.93
C GLY A 637 4.99 -7.80 15.73
N ASP A 638 5.18 -6.54 16.12
CA ASP A 638 6.36 -6.05 16.87
C ASP A 638 6.20 -6.10 18.41
N GLY A 639 5.12 -6.74 18.88
CA GLY A 639 4.80 -6.83 20.31
C GLY A 639 4.05 -5.61 20.87
N THR A 640 3.76 -4.62 20.01
CA THR A 640 2.97 -3.45 20.42
C THR A 640 1.60 -3.41 19.75
N TRP A 641 0.66 -2.73 20.38
CA TRP A 641 -0.74 -2.69 20.00
C TRP A 641 -1.29 -1.27 19.95
N THR A 642 -2.24 -1.04 19.06
CA THR A 642 -3.18 0.08 19.10
C THR A 642 -4.55 -0.44 19.56
N LEU A 643 -5.27 0.37 20.34
CA LEU A 643 -6.61 0.07 20.83
C LEU A 643 -7.57 1.16 20.33
N VAL A 644 -8.38 0.82 19.33
CA VAL A 644 -9.40 1.70 18.76
C VAL A 644 -10.71 1.46 19.49
N ASN A 645 -11.33 2.49 20.02
CA ASN A 645 -12.67 2.39 20.58
C ASN A 645 -13.72 2.24 19.46
N ALA A 646 -14.58 1.23 19.57
CA ALA A 646 -15.51 0.88 18.50
C ALA A 646 -16.66 1.88 18.28
N ALA A 647 -16.96 2.73 19.28
CA ALA A 647 -18.00 3.75 19.13
C ALA A 647 -17.45 5.06 18.57
N THR A 648 -16.23 5.46 18.97
CA THR A 648 -15.69 6.79 18.66
C THR A 648 -14.64 6.77 17.54
N GLY A 649 -14.09 5.61 17.18
CA GLY A 649 -12.97 5.49 16.24
C GLY A 649 -11.65 6.05 16.76
N ARG A 650 -11.59 6.46 18.02
CA ARG A 650 -10.39 7.05 18.65
C ARG A 650 -9.52 6.00 19.29
N LEU A 651 -8.21 6.24 19.29
CA LEU A 651 -7.23 5.40 19.97
C LEU A 651 -7.11 5.76 21.46
N LEU A 652 -6.97 4.75 22.30
CA LEU A 652 -6.49 4.93 23.67
C LEU A 652 -5.07 5.48 23.63
N GLU A 653 -4.80 6.57 24.35
CA GLU A 653 -3.48 7.21 24.35
C GLU A 653 -3.09 7.78 25.71
N VAL A 654 -1.80 8.10 25.88
CA VAL A 654 -1.35 8.98 26.96
C VAL A 654 -1.51 10.43 26.49
N GLY A 655 -2.38 11.19 27.17
CA GLY A 655 -2.72 12.55 26.79
C GLY A 655 -1.50 13.48 26.75
N GLY A 656 -1.44 14.33 25.72
CA GLY A 656 -0.36 15.30 25.55
C GLY A 656 1.04 14.68 25.45
N GLN A 657 1.14 13.39 25.12
CA GLN A 657 2.42 12.63 25.05
C GLN A 657 3.20 12.67 26.37
N ALA A 658 2.51 12.76 27.48
CA ALA A 658 3.12 12.86 28.82
C ALA A 658 3.80 11.54 29.24
N THR A 659 4.83 11.65 30.09
CA THR A 659 5.57 10.49 30.62
C THR A 659 5.68 10.48 32.13
N HIS A 660 5.13 11.50 32.80
CA HIS A 660 5.16 11.61 34.27
C HIS A 660 4.06 10.76 34.92
N GLU A 661 4.27 10.41 36.16
CA GLU A 661 3.31 9.70 37.02
C GLU A 661 1.99 10.48 37.14
N GLY A 662 0.86 9.78 37.07
CA GLY A 662 -0.45 10.39 37.20
C GLY A 662 -0.93 11.16 35.96
N ALA A 663 -0.18 11.12 34.83
CA ALA A 663 -0.66 11.75 33.58
C ALA A 663 -1.90 11.03 33.07
N ALA A 664 -2.86 11.79 32.56
CA ALA A 664 -4.15 11.27 32.11
C ALA A 664 -3.99 10.32 30.88
N VAL A 665 -4.71 9.21 30.93
CA VAL A 665 -5.01 8.42 29.75
C VAL A 665 -6.26 9.04 29.10
N THR A 666 -6.21 9.26 27.80
CA THR A 666 -7.25 9.94 27.00
C THR A 666 -7.56 9.14 25.74
N THR A 667 -8.46 9.63 24.92
CA THR A 667 -8.63 9.14 23.56
C THR A 667 -8.34 10.24 22.55
N TRP A 668 -7.76 9.87 21.41
CA TRP A 668 -7.45 10.80 20.32
C TRP A 668 -7.57 10.14 18.96
N GLN A 669 -7.72 10.94 17.91
CA GLN A 669 -7.69 10.44 16.53
C GLN A 669 -6.37 9.67 16.27
N PRO A 670 -6.40 8.58 15.49
CA PRO A 670 -5.21 7.85 15.11
C PRO A 670 -4.17 8.76 14.43
N ASN A 671 -2.90 8.69 14.86
CA ASN A 671 -1.81 9.48 14.31
C ASN A 671 -0.45 8.76 14.28
N SER A 672 -0.45 7.44 14.54
CA SER A 672 0.75 6.60 14.64
C SER A 672 1.77 7.01 15.71
N GLY A 673 1.38 7.86 16.65
CA GLY A 673 2.22 8.30 17.76
C GLY A 673 2.59 7.15 18.72
N SER A 674 3.79 7.21 19.31
CA SER A 674 4.22 6.21 20.30
C SER A 674 3.40 6.28 21.60
N ASN A 675 2.76 7.42 21.89
CA ASN A 675 1.82 7.58 22.99
C ASN A 675 0.47 6.86 22.78
N GLN A 676 0.18 6.43 21.54
CA GLN A 676 -0.99 5.64 21.16
C GLN A 676 -0.70 4.13 21.05
N ARG A 677 0.51 3.71 21.45
CA ARG A 677 0.95 2.32 21.34
C ARG A 677 1.19 1.74 22.72
N TRP A 678 0.77 0.49 22.88
CA TRP A 678 0.76 -0.22 24.15
C TRP A 678 1.43 -1.58 24.05
N THR A 679 2.30 -1.91 24.99
CA THR A 679 2.71 -3.29 25.22
C THR A 679 1.63 -3.95 26.08
N VAL A 680 1.10 -5.07 25.59
CA VAL A 680 0.03 -5.84 26.26
C VAL A 680 0.66 -7.10 26.82
N THR A 681 0.82 -7.16 28.14
CA THR A 681 1.54 -8.26 28.82
C THR A 681 0.55 -9.14 29.58
N ASP A 682 0.54 -10.44 29.29
CA ASP A 682 -0.25 -11.44 30.04
C ASP A 682 0.33 -11.61 31.45
N VAL A 683 -0.49 -11.32 32.44
CA VAL A 683 -0.19 -11.42 33.89
C VAL A 683 -1.16 -12.34 34.59
N THR A 684 -1.74 -13.29 33.85
CA THR A 684 -2.61 -14.32 34.41
C THR A 684 -1.80 -15.24 35.31
N ASP A 685 -2.22 -15.38 36.57
CA ASP A 685 -1.59 -16.25 37.58
C ASP A 685 -1.81 -17.74 37.24
#